data_f524358045fb39b362535ab0c3db18ca
#
_entry.id   f524358045fb39b362535ab0c3db18ca
#
_cell.length_a   1.000
_cell.length_b   1.000
_cell.length_c   1.000
_cell.angle_alpha   90.00
_cell.angle_beta   90.00
_cell.angle_gamma   90.00
#
_symmetry.space_group_name_H-M   'P 1'
#
loop_
_entity.id
_entity.type
_entity.pdbx_description
1 polymer ?
#
loop_
_entity_poly.entity_id
_entity_poly.type
_entity_poly.pdbx_seq_one_letter_code
_entity_poly.pdbx_strand_id
1 'polypeptide(L)'
;MNLKKNLPVELNHLFRKMLIENFRTMEFYYSVLKDSIQKHKDEEHAHTASQIDYENSTVDKQLKYQNKRISGLVLGHNGDGVQELRDSRVSVDGNSHDVLSERLLHDFNLINKVIDNNYNTLNKKIERIINVNDYGADPTGQEDSTEAFRKAFANGGRHVHMTEGTYIVSGLKLPSNTILSGEGKKQTLIKLNENAPHDVTVIGNKDLDGTAHDIQLRDFKVDGNKFRQDGAISEKNGGGSRSSNIRFAGVTHGYIDNVESVDAILHSFDITYASEEYFNKGDGVRVNEELESKYVRINNCEAWGYGDDGITTHHSRYLVISNNYCHHPKPLHGNCNGIEIDDGTRFSMVYGNITEQNYQGVEVKGHGKTSAPDGILVDNHLSIEENRSYQIRHLEHHRPKENDPISKTAHGVILSNLIALHPYQNGVNKGNVTSKALVINAYDNVIVSNFTAIGDGRFTPGTPAIAVQFSARNVKLDNINISGFKNASSDIKIYGKDNSKDHISLSNINIIDSSVNYGIVGGAGLHQTSIHNINLQGSGKGIGLLLYNNSTSLVGAKITGYKYPAKIAKQLFDFPPTMVQGGFSAATTGGSATNRRSVILAASGKSFAYGKNTAVVASNGGSTADGIRTGVFTSTKSATDKDAIGQTIVNSHGVKANGNHRFQMGYGRDNTPSTENITIDMSAISGNIWTKGTVRTGQNFGDYAEYFESQSGQEIPNGYLVTLDGRYIRKANSNDKPIGVISGTAGVILGDQMFHHKDKYLKDEFGVTLTETRVKEWYNENGELCTSETELPIPNPDWESSDEKYLSRSERPEWNVVGLVGQVFTRIDETVSVNDYIKPQKGIGTKDNNEGYYRVLEITTPYNTEKGYGVAVVLVK
;
A
#
# COMPACT_ATOMS: atom_id res chain seq x y z
N MET A 1 -12.33 19.35 -23.32
CA MET A 1 -13.44 18.71 -22.55
C MET A 1 -13.75 19.63 -21.37
N ASN A 2 -14.95 20.22 -21.34
CA ASN A 2 -15.35 21.05 -20.20
C ASN A 2 -16.12 20.19 -19.22
N LEU A 3 -15.45 19.66 -18.21
CA LEU A 3 -16.11 18.86 -17.17
C LEU A 3 -16.86 19.80 -16.21
N LYS A 4 -18.10 19.43 -15.87
CA LYS A 4 -18.92 20.23 -14.92
C LYS A 4 -18.27 20.22 -13.54
N LYS A 5 -17.74 21.40 -13.14
CA LYS A 5 -17.14 21.62 -11.82
C LYS A 5 -18.17 22.01 -10.76
N ASN A 6 -19.39 22.36 -11.14
CA ASN A 6 -20.50 22.69 -10.23
C ASN A 6 -21.33 21.43 -9.98
N LEU A 7 -21.00 20.76 -8.88
CA LEU A 7 -21.73 19.57 -8.43
C LEU A 7 -22.88 19.95 -7.48
N PRO A 8 -23.97 19.14 -7.41
CA PRO A 8 -25.11 19.41 -6.52
C PRO A 8 -24.69 19.62 -5.06
N VAL A 9 -25.41 20.48 -4.36
CA VAL A 9 -25.13 20.85 -2.97
C VAL A 9 -25.36 19.67 -1.99
N GLU A 10 -26.16 18.70 -2.40
CA GLU A 10 -26.53 17.52 -1.61
C GLU A 10 -25.40 16.49 -1.43
N LEU A 11 -24.32 16.59 -2.21
CA LEU A 11 -23.13 15.76 -2.02
C LEU A 11 -22.31 16.21 -0.79
N ASN A 12 -21.88 15.26 0.02
CA ASN A 12 -20.95 15.52 1.12
C ASN A 12 -19.78 16.39 0.66
N HIS A 13 -19.45 17.42 1.44
CA HIS A 13 -18.46 18.45 1.09
C HIS A 13 -17.08 17.84 0.71
N LEU A 14 -16.66 16.78 1.42
CA LEU A 14 -15.36 16.14 1.16
C LEU A 14 -15.37 15.38 -0.16
N PHE A 15 -16.43 14.61 -0.42
CA PHE A 15 -16.59 13.86 -1.66
C PHE A 15 -16.72 14.79 -2.87
N ARG A 16 -17.45 15.90 -2.71
CA ARG A 16 -17.54 16.97 -3.72
C ARG A 16 -16.17 17.57 -4.03
N LYS A 17 -15.35 17.82 -2.99
CA LYS A 17 -13.99 18.34 -3.16
C LYS A 17 -13.11 17.35 -3.92
N MET A 18 -13.17 16.07 -3.56
CA MET A 18 -12.42 15.01 -4.24
C MET A 18 -12.85 14.83 -5.70
N LEU A 19 -14.16 14.87 -5.99
CA LEU A 19 -14.66 14.79 -7.37
C LEU A 19 -14.22 16.00 -8.20
N ILE A 20 -14.28 17.22 -7.64
CA ILE A 20 -13.81 18.44 -8.33
C ILE A 20 -12.31 18.34 -8.61
N GLU A 21 -11.52 17.80 -7.68
CA GLU A 21 -10.08 17.62 -7.84
C GLU A 21 -9.74 16.55 -8.89
N ASN A 22 -10.49 15.45 -8.89
CA ASN A 22 -10.38 14.42 -9.93
C ASN A 22 -10.77 14.97 -11.32
N PHE A 23 -11.81 15.79 -11.40
CA PHE A 23 -12.18 16.45 -12.65
C PHE A 23 -11.11 17.44 -13.14
N ARG A 24 -10.49 18.20 -12.23
CA ARG A 24 -9.36 19.07 -12.55
C ARG A 24 -8.15 18.29 -13.04
N THR A 25 -7.87 17.15 -12.40
CA THR A 25 -6.79 16.25 -12.82
C THR A 25 -7.05 15.65 -14.19
N MET A 26 -8.27 15.19 -14.46
CA MET A 26 -8.67 14.70 -15.78
C MET A 26 -8.64 15.82 -16.84
N GLU A 27 -9.08 17.03 -16.53
CA GLU A 27 -8.99 18.19 -17.45
C GLU A 27 -7.52 18.52 -17.76
N PHE A 28 -6.64 18.46 -16.76
CA PHE A 28 -5.21 18.68 -16.94
C PHE A 28 -4.62 17.61 -17.88
N TYR A 29 -4.85 16.33 -17.61
CA TYR A 29 -4.36 15.26 -18.50
C TYR A 29 -4.96 15.32 -19.90
N TYR A 30 -6.25 15.70 -20.01
CA TYR A 30 -6.88 15.89 -21.30
C TYR A 30 -6.28 17.08 -22.06
N SER A 31 -5.94 18.18 -21.39
CA SER A 31 -5.28 19.31 -22.03
C SER A 31 -3.88 18.94 -22.49
N VAL A 32 -3.10 18.25 -21.65
CA VAL A 32 -1.76 17.74 -22.00
C VAL A 32 -1.82 16.80 -23.20
N LEU A 33 -2.79 15.87 -23.21
CA LEU A 33 -2.98 14.96 -24.34
C LEU A 33 -3.41 15.70 -25.61
N LYS A 34 -4.32 16.67 -25.47
CA LYS A 34 -4.79 17.50 -26.59
C LYS A 34 -3.65 18.33 -27.18
N ASP A 35 -2.84 18.94 -26.32
CA ASP A 35 -1.67 19.72 -26.73
C ASP A 35 -0.60 18.84 -27.39
N SER A 36 -0.38 17.63 -26.88
CA SER A 36 0.50 16.61 -27.50
C SER A 36 -0.03 16.19 -28.88
N ILE A 37 -1.34 15.90 -28.98
CA ILE A 37 -1.98 15.54 -30.26
C ILE A 37 -1.93 16.72 -31.23
N GLN A 38 -2.18 17.96 -30.76
CA GLN A 38 -2.12 19.15 -31.61
C GLN A 38 -0.69 19.42 -32.06
N LYS A 39 0.27 19.35 -31.15
CA LYS A 39 1.69 19.46 -31.48
C LYS A 39 2.10 18.40 -32.51
N HIS A 40 1.61 17.17 -32.37
CA HIS A 40 1.86 16.11 -33.34
C HIS A 40 1.17 16.36 -34.71
N LYS A 41 -0.02 17.01 -34.72
CA LYS A 41 -0.71 17.42 -35.94
C LYS A 41 -0.07 18.64 -36.63
N ASP A 42 0.49 19.55 -35.81
CA ASP A 42 1.10 20.79 -36.27
C ASP A 42 2.58 20.59 -36.67
N GLU A 43 3.17 19.44 -36.35
CA GLU A 43 4.47 19.06 -36.88
C GLU A 43 4.35 18.82 -38.41
N GLU A 44 5.05 19.60 -39.18
CA GLU A 44 5.07 19.54 -40.65
C GLU A 44 5.43 18.12 -41.15
N HIS A 45 6.02 17.30 -40.28
CA HIS A 45 6.36 15.89 -40.46
C HIS A 45 6.22 15.13 -39.15
N ALA A 46 4.99 14.69 -38.79
CA ALA A 46 4.70 13.97 -37.53
C ALA A 46 5.50 12.66 -37.38
N HIS A 47 5.84 12.06 -38.53
CA HIS A 47 6.81 10.98 -38.59
C HIS A 47 7.75 11.26 -39.78
N THR A 48 9.02 11.41 -39.51
CA THR A 48 10.00 11.52 -40.57
C THR A 48 10.19 10.15 -41.22
N ALA A 49 10.39 10.13 -42.54
CA ALA A 49 10.61 8.88 -43.29
C ALA A 49 11.82 8.07 -42.78
N SER A 50 12.72 8.69 -42.06
CA SER A 50 13.84 8.04 -41.36
C SER A 50 13.46 7.31 -40.08
N GLN A 51 12.27 7.54 -39.53
CA GLN A 51 11.76 6.93 -38.28
C GLN A 51 10.78 5.78 -38.57
N ILE A 52 10.45 5.53 -39.83
CA ILE A 52 9.53 4.45 -40.20
C ILE A 52 10.34 3.32 -40.83
N ASP A 53 10.30 2.15 -40.17
CA ASP A 53 10.94 0.93 -40.70
C ASP A 53 10.09 0.29 -41.81
N TYR A 54 10.73 -0.07 -42.89
CA TYR A 54 10.15 -0.83 -43.96
C TYR A 54 11.11 -1.94 -44.39
N GLU A 55 10.69 -3.20 -44.24
CA GLU A 55 11.54 -4.38 -44.45
C GLU A 55 12.84 -4.32 -43.63
N ASN A 56 13.99 -4.31 -44.22
CA ASN A 56 15.31 -4.21 -43.59
C ASN A 56 15.92 -2.80 -43.64
N SER A 57 15.11 -1.77 -43.81
CA SER A 57 15.57 -0.39 -43.98
C SER A 57 14.50 0.61 -43.49
N THR A 58 14.81 1.91 -43.48
CA THR A 58 13.81 2.93 -43.18
C THR A 58 13.17 3.45 -44.49
N VAL A 59 11.92 3.94 -44.38
CA VAL A 59 11.20 4.56 -45.50
C VAL A 59 12.00 5.72 -46.10
N ASP A 60 12.70 6.50 -45.31
CA ASP A 60 13.58 7.59 -45.77
C ASP A 60 14.69 7.08 -46.73
N LYS A 61 15.36 5.98 -46.32
CA LYS A 61 16.39 5.38 -47.19
C LYS A 61 15.80 4.85 -48.51
N GLN A 62 14.62 4.24 -48.42
CA GLN A 62 13.93 3.74 -49.62
C GLN A 62 13.48 4.88 -50.53
N LEU A 63 12.91 5.95 -49.96
CA LEU A 63 12.52 7.14 -50.71
C LEU A 63 13.72 7.86 -51.36
N LYS A 64 14.85 7.99 -50.63
CA LYS A 64 16.09 8.55 -51.18
C LYS A 64 16.65 7.70 -52.31
N TYR A 65 16.57 6.38 -52.15
CA TYR A 65 16.97 5.46 -53.22
C TYR A 65 16.07 5.61 -54.47
N GLN A 66 14.75 5.64 -54.30
CA GLN A 66 13.78 5.86 -55.36
C GLN A 66 13.94 7.24 -56.02
N ASN A 67 14.12 8.31 -55.24
CA ASN A 67 14.35 9.65 -55.76
C ASN A 67 15.66 9.73 -56.53
N LYS A 68 16.72 9.04 -56.12
CA LYS A 68 17.98 8.94 -56.86
C LYS A 68 17.77 8.22 -58.21
N ARG A 69 16.96 7.16 -58.25
CA ARG A 69 16.59 6.45 -59.50
C ARG A 69 15.75 7.34 -60.41
N ILE A 70 14.76 8.05 -59.88
CA ILE A 70 13.91 8.97 -60.67
C ILE A 70 14.74 10.15 -61.19
N SER A 71 15.63 10.73 -60.40
CA SER A 71 16.50 11.81 -60.84
C SER A 71 17.48 11.35 -61.92
N GLY A 72 17.98 10.12 -61.83
CA GLY A 72 18.79 9.49 -62.88
C GLY A 72 18.04 9.32 -64.21
N LEU A 73 16.77 8.95 -64.15
CA LEU A 73 15.88 8.80 -65.28
C LEU A 73 15.54 10.14 -65.96
N VAL A 74 15.28 11.20 -65.22
CA VAL A 74 14.83 12.52 -65.73
C VAL A 74 16.00 13.37 -66.28
N LEU A 75 17.20 13.23 -65.71
CA LEU A 75 18.35 14.06 -66.01
C LEU A 75 19.35 13.37 -66.93
N GLY A 76 19.16 12.12 -67.32
CA GLY A 76 20.08 11.38 -68.19
C GLY A 76 21.51 11.20 -67.61
N HIS A 77 21.66 11.39 -66.30
CA HIS A 77 22.95 11.31 -65.67
C HIS A 77 22.97 10.16 -64.60
N ASN A 78 23.84 9.16 -64.85
CA ASN A 78 24.26 8.08 -63.98
C ASN A 78 23.31 6.88 -63.80
N GLY A 79 22.36 6.64 -64.68
CA GLY A 79 21.72 5.34 -64.75
C GLY A 79 22.57 4.35 -65.55
N ASP A 80 22.67 3.10 -65.12
CA ASP A 80 23.18 2.03 -65.99
C ASP A 80 22.07 1.68 -66.93
N GLY A 81 21.93 2.40 -68.06
CA GLY A 81 20.83 2.37 -69.01
C GLY A 81 20.34 0.96 -69.39
N VAL A 82 21.21 -0.03 -69.32
CA VAL A 82 20.85 -1.45 -69.58
C VAL A 82 20.16 -2.07 -68.33
N GLN A 83 20.57 -1.71 -67.08
CA GLN A 83 19.98 -2.24 -65.89
C GLN A 83 18.63 -1.56 -65.59
N GLU A 84 18.51 -0.25 -65.84
CA GLU A 84 17.23 0.47 -65.73
C GLU A 84 16.20 -0.05 -66.74
N LEU A 85 16.60 -0.36 -67.91
CA LEU A 85 15.72 -0.98 -68.92
C LEU A 85 15.30 -2.39 -68.49
N ARG A 86 16.19 -3.16 -67.86
CA ARG A 86 15.85 -4.47 -67.25
C ARG A 86 14.91 -4.33 -66.06
N ASP A 87 15.22 -3.46 -65.12
CA ASP A 87 14.41 -3.19 -63.93
C ASP A 87 13.03 -2.65 -64.32
N SER A 88 12.94 -1.80 -65.38
CA SER A 88 11.64 -1.31 -65.83
C SER A 88 10.78 -2.38 -66.46
N ARG A 89 11.32 -3.57 -66.77
CA ARG A 89 10.57 -4.71 -67.34
C ARG A 89 10.25 -5.76 -66.29
N VAL A 90 10.66 -5.56 -65.02
CA VAL A 90 10.29 -6.43 -63.91
C VAL A 90 8.96 -5.97 -63.35
N SER A 91 7.96 -6.84 -63.30
CA SER A 91 6.64 -6.59 -62.68
C SER A 91 6.69 -6.53 -61.18
N VAL A 92 5.61 -6.04 -60.56
CA VAL A 92 5.50 -5.87 -59.06
C VAL A 92 5.64 -7.20 -58.32
N ASP A 93 5.32 -8.34 -58.94
CA ASP A 93 5.47 -9.70 -58.41
C ASP A 93 6.84 -10.34 -58.75
N GLY A 94 7.78 -9.58 -59.31
CA GLY A 94 9.17 -9.97 -59.58
C GLY A 94 9.38 -10.71 -60.89
N ASN A 95 8.36 -10.84 -61.77
CA ASN A 95 8.53 -11.48 -63.05
C ASN A 95 9.16 -10.52 -64.11
N SER A 96 10.06 -11.05 -64.92
CA SER A 96 10.72 -10.29 -66.03
C SER A 96 9.96 -10.46 -67.36
N HIS A 97 9.78 -9.37 -68.10
CA HIS A 97 9.05 -9.31 -69.36
C HIS A 97 9.98 -8.86 -70.47
N ASP A 98 9.70 -9.30 -71.73
CA ASP A 98 10.55 -8.98 -72.85
C ASP A 98 10.45 -7.48 -73.22
N VAL A 99 9.31 -6.86 -73.03
CA VAL A 99 9.09 -5.44 -73.29
C VAL A 99 8.30 -4.76 -72.17
N LEU A 100 8.48 -3.45 -71.97
CA LEU A 100 7.81 -2.66 -70.98
C LEU A 100 6.27 -2.71 -71.05
N SER A 101 5.73 -2.77 -72.31
CA SER A 101 4.28 -2.88 -72.50
C SER A 101 3.70 -4.18 -71.95
N GLU A 102 4.42 -5.28 -72.01
CA GLU A 102 4.00 -6.56 -71.39
C GLU A 102 4.03 -6.50 -69.89
N ARG A 103 5.06 -5.90 -69.32
CA ARG A 103 5.14 -5.65 -67.88
C ARG A 103 3.97 -4.80 -67.39
N LEU A 104 3.68 -3.69 -68.01
CA LEU A 104 2.58 -2.82 -67.64
C LEU A 104 1.21 -3.52 -67.77
N LEU A 105 1.04 -4.32 -68.85
CA LEU A 105 -0.18 -5.11 -68.98
C LEU A 105 -0.30 -6.19 -67.92
N HIS A 106 0.82 -6.82 -67.53
CA HIS A 106 0.86 -7.80 -66.47
C HIS A 106 0.47 -7.17 -65.10
N ASP A 107 1.10 -6.04 -64.78
CA ASP A 107 0.81 -5.32 -63.53
C ASP A 107 -0.65 -4.83 -63.48
N PHE A 108 -1.17 -4.31 -64.60
CA PHE A 108 -2.58 -3.91 -64.74
C PHE A 108 -3.51 -5.10 -64.50
N ASN A 109 -3.19 -6.27 -65.00
CA ASN A 109 -3.99 -7.48 -64.82
C ASN A 109 -3.93 -7.97 -63.39
N LEU A 110 -2.76 -7.86 -62.69
CA LEU A 110 -2.63 -8.17 -61.28
C LEU A 110 -3.48 -7.22 -60.41
N ILE A 111 -3.43 -5.93 -60.69
CA ILE A 111 -4.25 -4.92 -60.00
C ILE A 111 -5.73 -5.23 -60.20
N ASN A 112 -6.18 -5.47 -61.43
CA ASN A 112 -7.57 -5.84 -61.69
C ASN A 112 -7.99 -7.12 -60.97
N LYS A 113 -7.13 -8.14 -60.94
CA LYS A 113 -7.38 -9.37 -60.19
C LYS A 113 -7.53 -9.12 -58.69
N VAL A 114 -6.73 -8.22 -58.09
CA VAL A 114 -6.86 -7.80 -56.69
C VAL A 114 -8.17 -7.05 -56.44
N ILE A 115 -8.50 -6.12 -57.35
CA ILE A 115 -9.78 -5.36 -57.32
C ILE A 115 -10.96 -6.32 -57.43
N ASP A 116 -10.97 -7.25 -58.36
CA ASP A 116 -12.04 -8.23 -58.53
C ASP A 116 -12.17 -9.16 -57.32
N ASN A 117 -11.05 -9.61 -56.78
CA ASN A 117 -11.06 -10.41 -55.56
C ASN A 117 -11.63 -9.64 -54.34
N ASN A 118 -11.24 -8.38 -54.18
CA ASN A 118 -11.75 -7.51 -53.12
C ASN A 118 -13.25 -7.21 -53.32
N TYR A 119 -13.64 -6.89 -54.57
CA TYR A 119 -15.05 -6.67 -54.92
C TYR A 119 -15.89 -7.92 -54.68
N ASN A 120 -15.45 -9.09 -55.15
CA ASN A 120 -16.12 -10.37 -54.90
C ASN A 120 -16.19 -10.72 -53.41
N THR A 121 -15.14 -10.42 -52.65
CA THR A 121 -15.13 -10.62 -51.21
C THR A 121 -16.10 -9.69 -50.50
N LEU A 122 -16.17 -8.44 -50.90
CA LEU A 122 -17.10 -7.45 -50.38
C LEU A 122 -18.55 -7.83 -50.73
N ASN A 123 -18.83 -8.20 -51.95
CA ASN A 123 -20.17 -8.66 -52.40
C ASN A 123 -20.59 -9.92 -51.59
N LYS A 124 -19.71 -10.90 -51.43
CA LYS A 124 -20.01 -12.07 -50.56
C LYS A 124 -20.32 -11.70 -49.13
N LYS A 125 -19.70 -10.65 -48.59
CA LYS A 125 -20.03 -10.13 -47.24
C LYS A 125 -21.40 -9.45 -47.22
N ILE A 126 -21.74 -8.65 -48.25
CA ILE A 126 -23.02 -7.96 -48.39
C ILE A 126 -24.16 -8.99 -48.62
N GLU A 127 -23.96 -9.98 -49.46
CA GLU A 127 -24.92 -11.08 -49.72
C GLU A 127 -25.24 -11.92 -48.44
N ARG A 128 -24.39 -11.83 -47.40
CA ARG A 128 -24.64 -12.48 -46.13
C ARG A 128 -25.54 -11.66 -45.19
N ILE A 129 -25.76 -10.38 -45.47
CA ILE A 129 -26.71 -9.55 -44.70
C ILE A 129 -28.11 -9.80 -45.24
N ILE A 130 -28.94 -10.37 -44.37
CA ILE A 130 -30.29 -10.82 -44.69
C ILE A 130 -31.25 -10.00 -43.89
N ASN A 131 -32.22 -9.36 -44.54
CA ASN A 131 -33.34 -8.76 -43.83
C ASN A 131 -34.34 -9.88 -43.50
N VAL A 132 -34.70 -10.00 -42.22
CA VAL A 132 -35.63 -11.02 -41.73
C VAL A 132 -37.04 -10.88 -42.33
N ASN A 133 -37.42 -9.66 -42.71
CA ASN A 133 -38.72 -9.38 -43.34
C ASN A 133 -38.86 -10.05 -44.72
N ASP A 134 -37.75 -10.25 -45.46
CA ASP A 134 -37.74 -10.97 -46.71
C ASP A 134 -38.06 -12.45 -46.56
N TYR A 135 -38.02 -12.96 -45.34
CA TYR A 135 -38.41 -14.33 -44.97
C TYR A 135 -39.82 -14.43 -44.35
N GLY A 136 -40.53 -13.31 -44.36
CA GLY A 136 -41.90 -13.22 -43.87
C GLY A 136 -42.03 -12.88 -42.37
N ALA A 137 -41.04 -12.24 -41.77
CA ALA A 137 -41.19 -11.69 -40.43
C ALA A 137 -42.11 -10.46 -40.43
N ASP A 138 -42.98 -10.36 -39.44
CA ASP A 138 -43.90 -9.23 -39.25
C ASP A 138 -43.35 -8.19 -38.28
N PRO A 139 -42.92 -7.00 -38.77
CA PRO A 139 -42.46 -5.92 -37.93
C PRO A 139 -43.58 -5.16 -37.19
N THR A 140 -44.86 -5.45 -37.50
CA THR A 140 -45.98 -4.77 -36.85
C THR A 140 -46.35 -5.35 -35.48
N GLY A 141 -45.84 -6.55 -35.17
CA GLY A 141 -46.14 -7.23 -33.92
C GLY A 141 -47.53 -7.87 -33.84
N GLN A 142 -48.13 -8.21 -34.97
CA GLN A 142 -49.41 -8.89 -35.04
C GLN A 142 -49.29 -10.40 -35.20
N GLU A 143 -48.25 -10.86 -35.94
CA GLU A 143 -48.02 -12.27 -36.26
C GLU A 143 -46.73 -12.81 -35.62
N ASP A 144 -46.73 -14.11 -35.28
CA ASP A 144 -45.52 -14.77 -34.77
C ASP A 144 -44.44 -14.95 -35.86
N SER A 145 -43.32 -14.30 -35.70
CA SER A 145 -42.22 -14.27 -36.66
C SER A 145 -41.18 -15.40 -36.46
N THR A 146 -41.39 -16.32 -35.50
CA THR A 146 -40.41 -17.36 -35.11
C THR A 146 -39.93 -18.17 -36.33
N GLU A 147 -40.90 -18.60 -37.19
CA GLU A 147 -40.56 -19.40 -38.37
C GLU A 147 -39.81 -18.61 -39.46
N ALA A 148 -40.10 -17.30 -39.58
CA ALA A 148 -39.35 -16.42 -40.48
C ALA A 148 -37.87 -16.28 -40.00
N PHE A 149 -37.62 -16.06 -38.72
CA PHE A 149 -36.30 -16.07 -38.15
C PHE A 149 -35.57 -17.40 -38.36
N ARG A 150 -36.26 -18.52 -38.13
CA ARG A 150 -35.66 -19.85 -38.33
C ARG A 150 -35.19 -20.04 -39.77
N LYS A 151 -36.00 -19.61 -40.78
CA LYS A 151 -35.63 -19.62 -42.21
C LYS A 151 -34.47 -18.68 -42.51
N ALA A 152 -34.49 -17.48 -41.95
CA ALA A 152 -33.41 -16.48 -42.10
C ALA A 152 -32.07 -16.98 -41.52
N PHE A 153 -32.06 -17.58 -40.34
CA PHE A 153 -30.88 -18.16 -39.74
C PHE A 153 -30.35 -19.35 -40.55
N ALA A 154 -31.20 -20.18 -41.12
CA ALA A 154 -30.88 -21.42 -41.77
C ALA A 154 -29.91 -22.32 -40.93
N ASN A 155 -28.71 -22.60 -41.42
CA ASN A 155 -27.65 -23.32 -40.69
C ASN A 155 -26.52 -22.42 -40.15
N GLY A 156 -26.74 -21.10 -40.06
CA GLY A 156 -25.77 -20.14 -39.65
C GLY A 156 -24.94 -19.55 -40.79
N GLY A 157 -23.85 -18.86 -40.47
CA GLY A 157 -22.98 -18.15 -41.40
C GLY A 157 -23.64 -16.87 -42.00
N ARG A 158 -24.63 -16.30 -41.35
CA ARG A 158 -25.46 -15.18 -41.83
C ARG A 158 -25.49 -14.03 -40.82
N HIS A 159 -25.59 -12.82 -41.32
CA HIS A 159 -25.99 -11.64 -40.57
C HIS A 159 -27.46 -11.37 -40.86
N VAL A 160 -28.33 -11.72 -39.90
CA VAL A 160 -29.78 -11.49 -39.97
C VAL A 160 -30.08 -10.14 -39.35
N HIS A 161 -30.63 -9.25 -40.13
CA HIS A 161 -30.94 -7.88 -39.72
C HIS A 161 -32.45 -7.69 -39.58
N MET A 162 -32.84 -6.99 -38.54
CA MET A 162 -34.22 -6.59 -38.27
C MET A 162 -34.37 -5.09 -38.49
N THR A 163 -35.35 -4.67 -39.28
CA THR A 163 -35.73 -3.27 -39.41
C THR A 163 -36.44 -2.75 -38.16
N GLU A 164 -36.77 -1.47 -38.13
CA GLU A 164 -37.63 -0.88 -37.11
C GLU A 164 -38.98 -1.66 -37.02
N GLY A 165 -39.41 -1.95 -35.80
CA GLY A 165 -40.66 -2.63 -35.53
C GLY A 165 -40.63 -3.54 -34.31
N THR A 166 -41.78 -4.23 -34.10
CA THR A 166 -41.93 -5.22 -33.01
C THR A 166 -42.07 -6.61 -33.65
N TYR A 167 -41.23 -7.54 -33.29
CA TYR A 167 -41.29 -8.92 -33.77
C TYR A 167 -41.72 -9.84 -32.65
N ILE A 168 -42.89 -10.45 -32.75
CA ILE A 168 -43.40 -11.46 -31.78
C ILE A 168 -42.68 -12.78 -32.09
N VAL A 169 -42.17 -13.45 -31.06
CA VAL A 169 -41.47 -14.74 -31.22
C VAL A 169 -41.85 -15.71 -30.08
N SER A 170 -41.83 -17.00 -30.36
CA SER A 170 -42.05 -18.08 -29.39
C SER A 170 -40.76 -18.80 -28.97
N GLY A 171 -39.64 -18.12 -29.16
CA GLY A 171 -38.26 -18.60 -28.82
C GLY A 171 -37.38 -18.80 -30.06
N LEU A 172 -36.30 -18.04 -30.13
CA LEU A 172 -35.33 -18.09 -31.24
C LEU A 172 -34.14 -18.99 -30.85
N LYS A 173 -33.75 -19.85 -31.79
CA LYS A 173 -32.60 -20.74 -31.69
C LYS A 173 -31.55 -20.39 -32.75
N LEU A 174 -30.45 -19.74 -32.33
CA LEU A 174 -29.43 -19.27 -33.23
C LEU A 174 -28.39 -20.37 -33.47
N PRO A 175 -28.14 -20.74 -34.72
CA PRO A 175 -26.99 -21.60 -35.07
C PRO A 175 -25.67 -20.85 -34.96
N SER A 176 -24.55 -21.57 -34.95
CA SER A 176 -23.22 -21.01 -34.94
C SER A 176 -22.95 -20.07 -36.13
N ASN A 177 -22.02 -19.14 -35.99
CA ASN A 177 -21.66 -18.12 -37.02
C ASN A 177 -22.85 -17.20 -37.40
N THR A 178 -23.70 -16.85 -36.47
CA THR A 178 -24.87 -15.99 -36.69
C THR A 178 -24.70 -14.64 -36.00
N ILE A 179 -24.98 -13.57 -36.75
CA ILE A 179 -25.16 -12.22 -36.22
C ILE A 179 -26.66 -11.89 -36.33
N LEU A 180 -27.28 -11.48 -35.23
CA LEU A 180 -28.63 -10.92 -35.18
C LEU A 180 -28.52 -9.46 -34.77
N SER A 181 -29.01 -8.54 -35.59
CA SER A 181 -28.98 -7.10 -35.34
C SER A 181 -30.29 -6.40 -35.63
N GLY A 182 -30.53 -5.28 -34.97
CA GLY A 182 -31.64 -4.36 -35.22
C GLY A 182 -31.13 -2.95 -35.57
N GLU A 183 -32.06 -1.99 -35.60
CA GLU A 183 -31.82 -0.56 -35.85
C GLU A 183 -31.53 0.23 -34.56
N GLY A 184 -31.59 -0.40 -33.40
CA GLY A 184 -31.35 0.20 -32.09
C GLY A 184 -32.39 -0.22 -31.03
N LYS A 185 -32.02 -0.02 -29.75
CA LYS A 185 -32.85 -0.41 -28.58
C LYS A 185 -34.28 0.18 -28.61
N LYS A 186 -34.44 1.36 -29.25
CA LYS A 186 -35.73 2.06 -29.30
C LYS A 186 -36.53 1.79 -30.58
N GLN A 187 -35.89 1.27 -31.59
CA GLN A 187 -36.47 1.06 -32.91
C GLN A 187 -36.90 -0.41 -33.13
N THR A 188 -36.05 -1.35 -32.69
CA THR A 188 -36.29 -2.78 -32.94
C THR A 188 -36.56 -3.52 -31.63
N LEU A 189 -37.73 -4.14 -31.51
CA LEU A 189 -38.16 -4.91 -30.35
C LEU A 189 -38.45 -6.37 -30.74
N ILE A 190 -37.81 -7.32 -30.08
CA ILE A 190 -38.22 -8.73 -30.04
C ILE A 190 -39.06 -8.94 -28.78
N LYS A 191 -40.30 -9.36 -28.92
CA LYS A 191 -41.18 -9.61 -27.79
C LYS A 191 -41.64 -11.07 -27.74
N LEU A 192 -41.60 -11.67 -26.57
CA LEU A 192 -42.06 -13.03 -26.39
C LEU A 192 -43.56 -13.11 -26.57
N ASN A 193 -43.99 -14.09 -27.35
CA ASN A 193 -45.41 -14.39 -27.60
C ASN A 193 -46.20 -14.64 -26.29
N GLU A 194 -47.38 -14.07 -26.19
CA GLU A 194 -48.20 -14.19 -24.98
C GLU A 194 -48.61 -15.65 -24.67
N ASN A 195 -48.68 -16.51 -25.69
CA ASN A 195 -48.99 -17.92 -25.56
C ASN A 195 -47.79 -18.84 -25.41
N ALA A 196 -46.54 -18.27 -25.38
CA ALA A 196 -45.34 -19.07 -25.20
C ALA A 196 -45.29 -19.71 -23.79
N PRO A 197 -44.74 -20.93 -23.64
CA PRO A 197 -44.56 -21.55 -22.33
C PRO A 197 -43.72 -20.67 -21.38
N HIS A 198 -43.90 -20.83 -20.07
CA HIS A 198 -43.05 -20.09 -19.07
C HIS A 198 -41.59 -20.53 -19.11
N ASP A 199 -41.35 -21.81 -19.37
CA ASP A 199 -39.99 -22.36 -19.48
C ASP A 199 -39.48 -22.25 -20.93
N VAL A 200 -39.33 -21.01 -21.43
CA VAL A 200 -38.75 -20.77 -22.75
C VAL A 200 -37.73 -19.62 -22.73
N THR A 201 -36.63 -19.83 -23.37
CA THR A 201 -35.64 -18.78 -23.65
C THR A 201 -36.09 -17.97 -24.88
N VAL A 202 -36.12 -16.63 -24.76
CA VAL A 202 -36.53 -15.79 -25.88
C VAL A 202 -35.51 -15.89 -27.04
N ILE A 203 -34.22 -15.78 -26.71
CA ILE A 203 -33.13 -15.91 -27.67
C ILE A 203 -32.05 -16.80 -27.05
N GLY A 204 -31.76 -17.95 -27.66
CA GLY A 204 -30.69 -18.85 -27.23
C GLY A 204 -29.94 -19.50 -28.37
N ASN A 205 -28.80 -20.10 -28.11
CA ASN A 205 -28.09 -20.91 -29.10
C ASN A 205 -28.87 -22.22 -29.42
N LYS A 206 -28.72 -22.71 -30.64
CA LYS A 206 -29.37 -23.90 -31.12
C LYS A 206 -28.78 -25.19 -30.54
N ASP A 207 -27.44 -25.28 -30.61
CA ASP A 207 -26.70 -26.49 -30.22
C ASP A 207 -26.28 -26.38 -28.75
N LEU A 208 -26.69 -27.39 -27.94
CA LEU A 208 -26.48 -27.44 -26.49
C LEU A 208 -25.47 -28.55 -26.10
N ASP A 209 -24.55 -28.88 -26.99
CA ASP A 209 -23.50 -29.89 -26.79
C ASP A 209 -22.10 -29.33 -26.68
N GLY A 210 -21.98 -28.00 -26.52
CA GLY A 210 -20.72 -27.25 -26.40
C GLY A 210 -20.08 -26.92 -27.76
N THR A 211 -20.73 -27.26 -28.87
CA THR A 211 -20.23 -26.96 -30.24
C THR A 211 -20.66 -25.59 -30.74
N ALA A 212 -21.58 -24.91 -30.07
CA ALA A 212 -22.04 -23.56 -30.44
C ALA A 212 -20.91 -22.53 -30.38
N HIS A 213 -20.77 -21.70 -31.42
CA HIS A 213 -19.72 -20.72 -31.51
C HIS A 213 -20.05 -19.53 -32.42
N ASP A 214 -19.35 -18.40 -32.19
CA ASP A 214 -19.39 -17.18 -33.04
C ASP A 214 -20.83 -16.64 -33.20
N ILE A 215 -21.53 -16.41 -32.11
CA ILE A 215 -22.90 -15.86 -32.09
C ILE A 215 -22.85 -14.41 -31.59
N GLN A 216 -23.45 -13.49 -32.34
CA GLN A 216 -23.51 -12.08 -31.99
C GLN A 216 -24.92 -11.53 -31.97
N LEU A 217 -25.25 -10.75 -30.94
CA LEU A 217 -26.52 -10.03 -30.78
C LEU A 217 -26.22 -8.54 -30.58
N ARG A 218 -26.89 -7.65 -31.35
CA ARG A 218 -26.65 -6.22 -31.19
C ARG A 218 -27.77 -5.31 -31.67
N ASP A 219 -27.88 -4.15 -31.05
CA ASP A 219 -28.69 -3.02 -31.48
C ASP A 219 -30.20 -3.30 -31.49
N PHE A 220 -30.75 -3.92 -30.45
CA PHE A 220 -32.18 -4.13 -30.31
C PHE A 220 -32.63 -4.29 -28.86
N LYS A 221 -33.92 -4.33 -28.65
CA LYS A 221 -34.60 -4.61 -27.37
C LYS A 221 -35.21 -6.01 -27.34
N VAL A 222 -35.15 -6.67 -26.19
CA VAL A 222 -35.85 -7.93 -25.92
C VAL A 222 -36.80 -7.75 -24.75
N ASP A 223 -38.10 -8.07 -24.96
CA ASP A 223 -39.13 -8.11 -23.92
C ASP A 223 -39.53 -9.55 -23.64
N GLY A 224 -39.26 -10.04 -22.44
CA GLY A 224 -39.64 -11.36 -21.99
C GLY A 224 -41.16 -11.51 -21.72
N ASN A 225 -41.87 -10.38 -21.77
CA ASN A 225 -43.35 -10.36 -21.62
C ASN A 225 -43.81 -11.19 -20.43
N LYS A 226 -43.14 -11.08 -19.28
CA LYS A 226 -43.29 -12.04 -18.16
C LYS A 226 -44.69 -12.05 -17.52
N PHE A 227 -45.42 -10.96 -17.61
CA PHE A 227 -46.80 -10.84 -17.11
C PHE A 227 -47.88 -11.24 -18.11
N ARG A 228 -47.47 -11.86 -19.20
CA ARG A 228 -48.31 -12.20 -20.37
C ARG A 228 -49.45 -13.15 -20.10
N GLN A 229 -49.38 -13.92 -19.02
CA GLN A 229 -50.39 -14.88 -18.67
C GLN A 229 -50.96 -14.57 -17.26
N ASP A 230 -52.12 -13.93 -17.19
CA ASP A 230 -52.74 -13.54 -15.93
C ASP A 230 -52.82 -14.71 -14.94
N GLY A 231 -52.26 -14.53 -13.74
CA GLY A 231 -52.28 -15.51 -12.67
C GLY A 231 -51.44 -16.78 -12.89
N ALA A 232 -50.86 -16.99 -14.05
CA ALA A 232 -50.08 -18.20 -14.35
C ALA A 232 -48.63 -18.14 -13.76
N ILE A 233 -48.11 -16.95 -13.46
CA ILE A 233 -46.79 -16.74 -12.86
C ILE A 233 -46.94 -16.74 -11.36
N SER A 234 -46.98 -17.90 -10.76
CA SER A 234 -46.95 -18.13 -9.30
C SER A 234 -45.54 -18.59 -8.88
N GLU A 235 -45.29 -18.59 -7.57
CA GLU A 235 -44.05 -19.17 -6.99
C GLU A 235 -43.75 -20.59 -7.46
N LYS A 236 -44.74 -21.36 -7.81
CA LYS A 236 -44.59 -22.72 -8.30
C LYS A 236 -44.32 -22.80 -9.80
N ASN A 237 -44.67 -21.75 -10.57
CA ASN A 237 -44.58 -21.70 -12.02
C ASN A 237 -43.57 -20.61 -12.48
N GLY A 238 -42.58 -20.24 -11.68
CA GLY A 238 -41.66 -19.12 -11.91
C GLY A 238 -40.70 -19.26 -13.08
N GLY A 239 -41.03 -20.07 -14.05
CA GLY A 239 -40.13 -20.41 -15.16
C GLY A 239 -39.04 -21.37 -14.68
N GLY A 240 -38.69 -22.31 -15.49
CA GLY A 240 -37.50 -23.14 -15.21
C GLY A 240 -36.20 -22.39 -15.53
N SER A 241 -35.06 -23.06 -15.40
CA SER A 241 -33.74 -22.57 -15.75
C SER A 241 -33.61 -22.00 -17.17
N ARG A 242 -34.59 -22.19 -18.04
CA ARG A 242 -34.62 -21.72 -19.44
C ARG A 242 -35.42 -20.45 -19.69
N SER A 243 -36.04 -19.87 -18.70
CA SER A 243 -36.94 -18.70 -18.86
C SER A 243 -36.20 -17.36 -18.88
N SER A 244 -35.01 -17.34 -19.42
CA SER A 244 -34.17 -16.15 -19.61
C SER A 244 -34.49 -15.44 -20.93
N ASN A 245 -34.31 -14.12 -21.00
CA ASN A 245 -34.43 -13.40 -22.25
C ASN A 245 -33.35 -13.78 -23.27
N ILE A 246 -32.11 -13.74 -22.85
CA ILE A 246 -30.94 -14.15 -23.67
C ILE A 246 -30.17 -15.21 -22.90
N ARG A 247 -29.99 -16.40 -23.51
CA ARG A 247 -29.27 -17.49 -22.89
C ARG A 247 -28.24 -18.09 -23.83
N PHE A 248 -26.97 -18.00 -23.46
CA PHE A 248 -25.86 -18.67 -24.14
C PHE A 248 -25.39 -19.83 -23.28
N ALA A 249 -25.63 -21.05 -23.76
CA ALA A 249 -25.30 -22.28 -23.06
C ALA A 249 -24.24 -23.10 -23.84
N GLY A 250 -22.99 -23.15 -23.33
CA GLY A 250 -21.88 -23.82 -23.99
C GLY A 250 -21.42 -23.10 -25.27
N VAL A 251 -21.52 -21.77 -25.34
CA VAL A 251 -21.11 -20.96 -26.48
C VAL A 251 -19.64 -20.53 -26.38
N THR A 252 -18.89 -20.76 -27.46
CA THR A 252 -17.53 -20.22 -27.62
C THR A 252 -17.55 -18.99 -28.53
N HIS A 253 -16.96 -17.86 -28.13
CA HIS A 253 -16.95 -16.58 -28.84
C HIS A 253 -18.36 -16.00 -29.04
N GLY A 254 -19.07 -15.73 -27.93
CA GLY A 254 -20.33 -15.00 -27.91
C GLY A 254 -20.12 -13.50 -27.77
N TYR A 255 -20.94 -12.69 -28.44
CA TYR A 255 -20.91 -11.24 -28.32
C TYR A 255 -22.31 -10.64 -28.22
N ILE A 256 -22.62 -9.90 -27.16
CA ILE A 256 -23.89 -9.21 -26.93
C ILE A 256 -23.54 -7.74 -26.69
N ASP A 257 -24.00 -6.85 -27.56
CA ASP A 257 -23.66 -5.44 -27.53
C ASP A 257 -24.85 -4.54 -27.80
N ASN A 258 -25.01 -3.49 -27.00
CA ASN A 258 -26.07 -2.52 -27.17
C ASN A 258 -27.47 -3.15 -27.22
N VAL A 259 -27.76 -4.14 -26.35
CA VAL A 259 -29.04 -4.80 -26.22
C VAL A 259 -29.72 -4.38 -24.93
N GLU A 260 -31.01 -4.00 -25.00
CA GLU A 260 -31.85 -3.77 -23.83
C GLU A 260 -32.71 -5.01 -23.58
N SER A 261 -32.66 -5.53 -22.36
CA SER A 261 -33.51 -6.69 -21.94
C SER A 261 -34.47 -6.26 -20.85
N VAL A 262 -35.75 -6.49 -21.08
CA VAL A 262 -36.83 -6.10 -20.15
C VAL A 262 -37.77 -7.26 -19.83
N ASP A 263 -38.29 -7.22 -18.62
CA ASP A 263 -39.37 -8.12 -18.14
C ASP A 263 -39.08 -9.61 -18.44
N ALA A 264 -37.85 -10.07 -18.18
CA ALA A 264 -37.50 -11.47 -18.18
C ALA A 264 -38.18 -12.19 -17.02
N ILE A 265 -38.69 -13.41 -17.22
CA ILE A 265 -39.20 -14.22 -16.10
C ILE A 265 -38.11 -14.51 -15.09
N LEU A 266 -36.95 -14.94 -15.55
CA LEU A 266 -35.80 -15.28 -14.76
C LEU A 266 -34.68 -14.24 -15.01
N HIS A 267 -33.70 -14.54 -15.83
CA HIS A 267 -32.55 -13.67 -16.07
C HIS A 267 -32.67 -12.86 -17.40
N SER A 268 -32.18 -11.65 -17.40
CA SER A 268 -32.06 -10.86 -18.62
C SER A 268 -31.01 -11.44 -19.58
N PHE A 269 -29.79 -11.69 -19.03
CA PHE A 269 -28.68 -12.30 -19.74
C PHE A 269 -28.12 -13.46 -18.91
N ASP A 270 -28.12 -14.67 -19.49
CA ASP A 270 -27.70 -15.91 -18.85
C ASP A 270 -26.59 -16.55 -19.68
N ILE A 271 -25.36 -16.58 -19.15
CA ILE A 271 -24.19 -17.22 -19.77
C ILE A 271 -23.87 -18.47 -18.96
N THR A 272 -24.16 -19.61 -19.52
CA THR A 272 -24.22 -20.83 -18.73
C THR A 272 -23.57 -22.03 -19.41
N TYR A 273 -23.57 -23.11 -18.69
CA TYR A 273 -23.13 -24.45 -19.13
C TYR A 273 -24.16 -25.10 -20.05
N ALA A 274 -23.72 -25.89 -21.01
CA ALA A 274 -24.62 -26.52 -21.99
C ALA A 274 -25.55 -27.62 -21.41
N SER A 275 -25.24 -28.11 -20.21
CA SER A 275 -26.03 -29.13 -19.52
C SER A 275 -26.36 -28.64 -18.11
N GLU A 276 -27.53 -29.00 -17.59
CA GLU A 276 -27.92 -28.71 -16.22
C GLU A 276 -27.41 -29.74 -15.20
N GLU A 277 -26.63 -30.70 -15.62
CA GLU A 277 -26.06 -31.72 -14.75
C GLU A 277 -24.95 -31.21 -13.79
N TYR A 278 -24.51 -29.96 -13.90
CA TYR A 278 -23.49 -29.41 -13.01
C TYR A 278 -23.98 -29.19 -11.59
N PHE A 279 -25.28 -29.00 -11.40
CA PHE A 279 -25.84 -28.87 -10.07
C PHE A 279 -25.61 -30.15 -9.25
N ASN A 280 -25.12 -29.97 -8.02
CA ASN A 280 -24.89 -31.05 -7.06
C ASN A 280 -23.68 -31.99 -7.34
N LYS A 281 -22.75 -31.59 -8.17
CA LYS A 281 -21.49 -32.36 -8.36
C LYS A 281 -20.52 -32.27 -7.18
N GLY A 282 -20.57 -31.21 -6.40
CA GLY A 282 -19.77 -30.96 -5.21
C GLY A 282 -18.68 -29.91 -5.42
N ASP A 283 -18.28 -29.26 -4.32
CA ASP A 283 -17.19 -28.29 -4.32
C ASP A 283 -15.86 -28.91 -4.72
N GLY A 284 -15.21 -28.33 -5.73
CA GLY A 284 -13.94 -28.79 -6.31
C GLY A 284 -14.08 -29.90 -7.34
N VAL A 285 -15.30 -30.29 -7.69
CA VAL A 285 -15.55 -31.21 -8.79
C VAL A 285 -15.58 -30.43 -10.10
N ARG A 286 -14.67 -30.74 -11.03
CA ARG A 286 -14.65 -30.14 -12.35
C ARG A 286 -15.77 -30.68 -13.22
N VAL A 287 -16.44 -29.78 -13.94
CA VAL A 287 -17.38 -30.12 -15.01
C VAL A 287 -16.62 -30.37 -16.33
N ASN A 288 -17.31 -30.89 -17.35
CA ASN A 288 -16.71 -31.02 -18.68
C ASN A 288 -16.48 -29.64 -19.32
N GLU A 289 -15.23 -29.24 -19.48
CA GLU A 289 -14.83 -27.94 -20.00
C GLU A 289 -15.28 -27.70 -21.47
N GLU A 290 -15.63 -28.71 -22.21
CA GLU A 290 -16.16 -28.59 -23.57
C GLU A 290 -17.56 -28.01 -23.58
N LEU A 291 -18.34 -28.26 -22.55
CA LEU A 291 -19.71 -27.76 -22.37
C LEU A 291 -19.80 -26.36 -21.73
N GLU A 292 -18.68 -25.75 -21.34
CA GLU A 292 -18.64 -24.40 -20.75
C GLU A 292 -18.79 -23.32 -21.83
N SER A 293 -19.49 -22.23 -21.53
CA SER A 293 -19.41 -21.00 -22.32
C SER A 293 -18.06 -20.31 -22.12
N LYS A 294 -17.43 -19.87 -23.23
CA LYS A 294 -16.08 -19.31 -23.22
C LYS A 294 -15.96 -18.10 -24.15
N TYR A 295 -15.14 -17.12 -23.72
CA TYR A 295 -14.87 -15.92 -24.53
C TYR A 295 -16.16 -15.19 -24.91
N VAL A 296 -17.12 -15.10 -23.97
CA VAL A 296 -18.35 -14.35 -24.17
C VAL A 296 -18.18 -12.92 -23.63
N ARG A 297 -18.69 -11.97 -24.39
CA ARG A 297 -18.72 -10.55 -24.00
C ARG A 297 -20.14 -10.03 -23.96
N ILE A 298 -20.48 -9.31 -22.87
CA ILE A 298 -21.73 -8.55 -22.72
C ILE A 298 -21.32 -7.10 -22.50
N ASN A 299 -21.63 -6.23 -23.49
CA ASN A 299 -21.15 -4.86 -23.46
C ASN A 299 -22.26 -3.86 -23.79
N ASN A 300 -22.28 -2.71 -23.10
CA ASN A 300 -23.18 -1.59 -23.38
C ASN A 300 -24.69 -2.00 -23.37
N CYS A 301 -25.01 -3.01 -22.58
CA CYS A 301 -26.36 -3.54 -22.46
C CYS A 301 -27.12 -2.94 -21.27
N GLU A 302 -28.44 -3.03 -21.31
CA GLU A 302 -29.33 -2.58 -20.25
C GLU A 302 -30.28 -3.72 -19.85
N ALA A 303 -30.44 -3.95 -18.56
CA ALA A 303 -31.34 -4.96 -18.00
C ALA A 303 -32.24 -4.35 -16.93
N TRP A 304 -33.54 -4.52 -17.06
CA TRP A 304 -34.51 -4.08 -16.05
C TRP A 304 -35.78 -4.90 -16.03
N GLY A 305 -36.50 -4.85 -14.93
CA GLY A 305 -37.76 -5.60 -14.82
C GLY A 305 -37.56 -7.12 -14.72
N TYR A 306 -36.37 -7.67 -14.64
CA TYR A 306 -36.09 -9.11 -14.53
C TYR A 306 -36.66 -9.70 -13.21
N GLY A 307 -36.91 -11.01 -13.21
CA GLY A 307 -37.49 -11.71 -12.05
C GLY A 307 -36.48 -12.32 -11.12
N ASP A 308 -35.23 -12.53 -11.60
CA ASP A 308 -34.10 -13.00 -10.81
C ASP A 308 -32.90 -12.07 -11.06
N ASP A 309 -32.02 -12.30 -12.04
CA ASP A 309 -30.81 -11.49 -12.22
C ASP A 309 -30.79 -10.71 -13.54
N GLY A 310 -30.13 -9.54 -13.51
CA GLY A 310 -29.85 -8.77 -14.72
C GLY A 310 -28.87 -9.50 -15.62
N ILE A 311 -27.74 -9.91 -15.09
CA ILE A 311 -26.75 -10.75 -15.78
C ILE A 311 -26.37 -11.86 -14.81
N THR A 312 -26.43 -13.11 -15.23
CA THR A 312 -25.96 -14.27 -14.47
C THR A 312 -25.01 -15.15 -15.27
N THR A 313 -24.11 -15.85 -14.57
CA THR A 313 -23.12 -16.73 -15.20
C THR A 313 -22.98 -18.03 -14.42
N HIS A 314 -22.89 -19.17 -15.10
CA HIS A 314 -22.67 -20.48 -14.47
C HIS A 314 -21.65 -21.30 -15.26
N HIS A 315 -20.67 -21.91 -14.58
CA HIS A 315 -19.68 -22.81 -15.17
C HIS A 315 -19.17 -22.33 -16.54
N SER A 316 -18.72 -21.11 -16.58
CA SER A 316 -18.23 -20.42 -17.78
C SER A 316 -16.89 -19.78 -17.50
N ARG A 317 -16.14 -19.40 -18.53
CA ARG A 317 -14.82 -18.81 -18.33
C ARG A 317 -14.42 -17.81 -19.40
N TYR A 318 -13.47 -16.93 -19.04
CA TYR A 318 -12.98 -15.88 -19.92
C TYR A 318 -14.08 -14.92 -20.39
N LEU A 319 -15.02 -14.61 -19.48
CA LEU A 319 -16.10 -13.69 -19.74
C LEU A 319 -15.66 -12.23 -19.54
N VAL A 320 -16.25 -11.33 -20.33
CA VAL A 320 -16.10 -9.89 -20.17
C VAL A 320 -17.47 -9.26 -20.10
N ILE A 321 -17.84 -8.72 -18.94
CA ILE A 321 -19.11 -8.05 -18.67
C ILE A 321 -18.81 -6.57 -18.44
N SER A 322 -19.14 -5.69 -19.39
CA SER A 322 -18.65 -4.31 -19.35
C SER A 322 -19.67 -3.28 -19.80
N ASN A 323 -19.63 -2.10 -19.15
CA ASN A 323 -20.44 -0.93 -19.52
C ASN A 323 -21.94 -1.19 -19.51
N ASN A 324 -22.44 -2.12 -18.70
CA ASN A 324 -23.84 -2.47 -18.63
C ASN A 324 -24.55 -1.71 -17.50
N TYR A 325 -25.86 -1.54 -17.63
CA TYR A 325 -26.73 -0.95 -16.62
C TYR A 325 -27.84 -1.95 -16.24
N CYS A 326 -27.80 -2.48 -15.00
CA CYS A 326 -28.76 -3.44 -14.48
C CYS A 326 -29.53 -2.81 -13.32
N HIS A 327 -30.89 -2.67 -13.48
CA HIS A 327 -31.63 -1.87 -12.53
C HIS A 327 -33.14 -2.28 -12.42
N HIS A 328 -33.75 -1.83 -11.32
CA HIS A 328 -35.18 -1.89 -11.08
C HIS A 328 -35.78 -3.26 -11.43
N PRO A 329 -35.35 -4.36 -10.80
CA PRO A 329 -35.92 -5.68 -11.00
C PRO A 329 -37.38 -5.69 -10.56
N LYS A 330 -38.14 -6.62 -11.10
CA LYS A 330 -39.52 -6.94 -10.65
C LYS A 330 -39.53 -8.39 -10.19
N PRO A 331 -39.20 -8.65 -8.91
CA PRO A 331 -38.98 -10.00 -8.42
C PRO A 331 -40.26 -10.86 -8.53
N LEU A 332 -40.07 -12.08 -9.00
CA LEU A 332 -41.05 -13.13 -8.93
C LEU A 332 -40.62 -14.23 -7.96
N HIS A 333 -39.38 -14.71 -8.07
CA HIS A 333 -38.87 -15.85 -7.31
C HIS A 333 -37.41 -15.75 -6.94
N GLY A 334 -36.61 -14.93 -7.65
CA GLY A 334 -35.18 -14.93 -7.53
C GLY A 334 -34.61 -13.95 -6.52
N ASN A 335 -33.31 -13.87 -6.49
CA ASN A 335 -32.55 -12.96 -5.66
C ASN A 335 -32.61 -11.52 -6.17
N CYS A 336 -32.81 -11.32 -7.45
CA CYS A 336 -32.85 -10.01 -8.12
C CYS A 336 -31.53 -9.25 -8.00
N ASN A 337 -30.42 -9.92 -8.33
CA ASN A 337 -29.11 -9.30 -8.38
C ASN A 337 -28.94 -8.51 -9.70
N GLY A 338 -28.17 -7.42 -9.65
CA GLY A 338 -27.80 -6.70 -10.88
C GLY A 338 -26.91 -7.55 -11.75
N ILE A 339 -25.78 -7.99 -11.21
CA ILE A 339 -24.82 -8.90 -11.85
C ILE A 339 -24.45 -10.02 -10.88
N GLU A 340 -24.67 -11.26 -11.27
CA GLU A 340 -24.33 -12.45 -10.51
C GLU A 340 -23.27 -13.28 -11.25
N ILE A 341 -22.12 -13.43 -10.65
CA ILE A 341 -21.08 -14.36 -11.09
C ILE A 341 -21.23 -15.60 -10.24
N ASP A 342 -21.82 -16.65 -10.80
CA ASP A 342 -22.27 -17.80 -10.04
C ASP A 342 -21.50 -19.07 -10.41
N ASP A 343 -21.79 -20.10 -9.70
CA ASP A 343 -21.32 -21.50 -9.76
C ASP A 343 -20.23 -21.81 -10.80
N GLY A 344 -18.99 -22.00 -10.33
CA GLY A 344 -17.88 -22.46 -11.14
C GLY A 344 -17.43 -21.54 -12.28
N THR A 345 -17.92 -20.31 -12.35
CA THR A 345 -17.43 -19.30 -13.31
C THR A 345 -15.99 -18.91 -12.99
N ARG A 346 -15.13 -18.84 -14.01
CA ARG A 346 -13.70 -18.66 -13.81
C ARG A 346 -13.08 -17.60 -14.72
N PHE A 347 -12.02 -16.92 -14.24
CA PHE A 347 -11.15 -16.06 -15.04
C PHE A 347 -11.92 -15.01 -15.84
N SER A 348 -12.83 -14.30 -15.16
CA SER A 348 -13.78 -13.39 -15.78
C SER A 348 -13.63 -11.97 -15.24
N MET A 349 -13.98 -10.99 -16.08
CA MET A 349 -13.87 -9.56 -15.80
C MET A 349 -15.23 -8.89 -15.83
N VAL A 350 -15.55 -8.12 -14.81
CA VAL A 350 -16.77 -7.29 -14.67
C VAL A 350 -16.30 -5.86 -14.46
N TYR A 351 -16.43 -4.98 -15.45
CA TYR A 351 -15.90 -3.63 -15.31
C TYR A 351 -16.76 -2.55 -16.00
N GLY A 352 -16.73 -1.33 -15.42
CA GLY A 352 -17.43 -0.17 -16.00
C GLY A 352 -18.96 -0.28 -15.91
N ASN A 353 -19.52 -1.18 -15.08
CA ASN A 353 -20.96 -1.38 -15.00
C ASN A 353 -21.61 -0.49 -13.93
N ILE A 354 -22.90 -0.29 -14.05
CA ILE A 354 -23.75 0.37 -13.07
C ILE A 354 -24.87 -0.57 -12.66
N THR A 355 -25.12 -0.68 -11.35
CA THR A 355 -26.31 -1.39 -10.83
C THR A 355 -27.11 -0.46 -9.92
N GLU A 356 -28.44 -0.55 -9.96
CA GLU A 356 -29.33 0.34 -9.21
C GLU A 356 -30.59 -0.36 -8.72
N GLN A 357 -30.90 -0.18 -7.44
CA GLN A 357 -32.11 -0.67 -6.78
C GLN A 357 -32.35 -2.18 -6.90
N ASN A 358 -31.30 -2.97 -6.98
CA ASN A 358 -31.37 -4.43 -6.92
C ASN A 358 -31.35 -4.93 -5.47
N TYR A 359 -31.57 -6.22 -5.28
CA TYR A 359 -31.28 -6.87 -4.00
C TYR A 359 -29.77 -6.89 -3.72
N GLN A 360 -28.98 -7.24 -4.75
CA GLN A 360 -27.52 -7.11 -4.68
C GLN A 360 -27.01 -6.47 -5.97
N GLY A 361 -26.05 -5.57 -5.86
CA GLY A 361 -25.45 -4.94 -7.03
C GLY A 361 -24.61 -5.92 -7.80
N VAL A 362 -23.49 -6.38 -7.22
CA VAL A 362 -22.67 -7.47 -7.74
C VAL A 362 -22.55 -8.57 -6.69
N GLU A 363 -22.90 -9.79 -7.09
CA GLU A 363 -22.68 -10.98 -6.29
C GLU A 363 -21.70 -11.94 -6.94
N VAL A 364 -20.70 -12.40 -6.20
CA VAL A 364 -19.86 -13.55 -6.55
C VAL A 364 -20.25 -14.70 -5.62
N LYS A 365 -20.91 -15.72 -6.13
CA LYS A 365 -21.57 -16.74 -5.32
C LYS A 365 -21.31 -18.15 -5.85
N GLY A 366 -21.12 -19.09 -4.96
CA GLY A 366 -21.21 -20.53 -5.23
C GLY A 366 -22.22 -21.18 -4.33
N HIS A 367 -22.94 -22.19 -4.83
CA HIS A 367 -23.76 -23.05 -4.01
C HIS A 367 -22.91 -24.09 -3.28
N GLY A 368 -23.34 -24.55 -2.10
CA GLY A 368 -22.56 -25.50 -1.30
C GLY A 368 -22.32 -26.87 -1.93
N LYS A 369 -23.07 -27.22 -2.97
CA LYS A 369 -22.94 -28.46 -3.72
C LYS A 369 -22.29 -28.30 -5.09
N THR A 370 -21.76 -27.10 -5.40
CA THR A 370 -21.06 -26.78 -6.63
C THR A 370 -19.72 -26.11 -6.30
N SER A 371 -18.89 -25.90 -7.30
CA SER A 371 -17.69 -25.07 -7.15
C SER A 371 -18.06 -23.59 -7.13
N ALA A 372 -17.38 -22.80 -6.31
CA ALA A 372 -17.51 -21.34 -6.33
C ALA A 372 -16.75 -20.71 -7.52
N PRO A 373 -17.10 -19.51 -7.95
CA PRO A 373 -16.31 -18.72 -8.89
C PRO A 373 -14.90 -18.46 -8.39
N ASP A 374 -13.92 -18.46 -9.29
CA ASP A 374 -12.53 -18.14 -8.99
C ASP A 374 -11.87 -17.25 -10.08
N GLY A 375 -10.84 -16.52 -9.71
CA GLY A 375 -10.13 -15.64 -10.65
C GLY A 375 -11.02 -14.53 -11.22
N ILE A 376 -11.83 -13.89 -10.38
CA ILE A 376 -12.81 -12.86 -10.77
C ILE A 376 -12.25 -11.46 -10.49
N LEU A 377 -12.28 -10.59 -11.50
CA LEU A 377 -12.02 -9.16 -11.35
C LEU A 377 -13.32 -8.37 -11.48
N VAL A 378 -13.65 -7.58 -10.45
CA VAL A 378 -14.69 -6.54 -10.53
C VAL A 378 -14.02 -5.19 -10.41
N ASP A 379 -14.14 -4.35 -11.44
CA ASP A 379 -13.43 -3.08 -11.51
C ASP A 379 -14.31 -1.94 -12.03
N ASN A 380 -14.09 -0.73 -11.51
CA ASN A 380 -14.75 0.49 -11.97
C ASN A 380 -16.30 0.34 -12.02
N HIS A 381 -16.89 -0.07 -10.91
CA HIS A 381 -18.33 -0.34 -10.80
C HIS A 381 -19.02 0.63 -9.84
N LEU A 382 -20.21 1.10 -10.22
CA LEU A 382 -21.07 1.97 -9.42
C LEU A 382 -22.34 1.20 -9.01
N SER A 383 -22.53 1.04 -7.71
CA SER A 383 -23.72 0.43 -7.09
C SER A 383 -24.54 1.50 -6.39
N ILE A 384 -25.85 1.60 -6.73
CA ILE A 384 -26.72 2.67 -6.27
C ILE A 384 -27.96 2.08 -5.59
N GLU A 385 -28.21 2.45 -4.32
CA GLU A 385 -29.43 2.13 -3.58
C GLU A 385 -29.79 0.62 -3.53
N GLU A 386 -28.78 -0.22 -3.55
CA GLU A 386 -28.93 -1.67 -3.41
C GLU A 386 -29.23 -2.08 -1.96
N ASN A 387 -29.81 -3.25 -1.74
CA ASN A 387 -29.80 -3.79 -0.38
C ASN A 387 -28.39 -4.21 0.03
N ARG A 388 -27.63 -4.85 -0.86
CA ARG A 388 -26.19 -5.08 -0.71
C ARG A 388 -25.46 -4.69 -1.97
N SER A 389 -24.51 -3.75 -1.86
CA SER A 389 -23.79 -3.30 -3.05
C SER A 389 -22.89 -4.39 -3.62
N TYR A 390 -22.08 -5.04 -2.76
CA TYR A 390 -21.16 -6.10 -3.16
C TYR A 390 -21.20 -7.26 -2.17
N GLN A 391 -21.41 -8.47 -2.68
CA GLN A 391 -21.44 -9.68 -1.87
C GLN A 391 -20.59 -10.79 -2.47
N ILE A 392 -19.68 -11.34 -1.66
CA ILE A 392 -18.79 -12.44 -2.04
C ILE A 392 -19.06 -13.58 -1.07
N ARG A 393 -19.51 -14.74 -1.56
CA ARG A 393 -19.85 -15.88 -0.68
C ARG A 393 -19.81 -17.23 -1.37
N HIS A 394 -19.55 -18.27 -0.59
CA HIS A 394 -19.85 -19.64 -0.96
C HIS A 394 -20.86 -20.22 0.04
N LEU A 395 -22.05 -20.58 -0.43
CA LEU A 395 -23.12 -21.11 0.41
C LEU A 395 -22.68 -22.43 1.07
N GLU A 396 -23.21 -22.74 2.26
CA GLU A 396 -22.85 -23.89 3.11
C GLU A 396 -21.41 -23.87 3.65
N HIS A 397 -20.52 -22.99 3.15
CA HIS A 397 -19.19 -22.74 3.68
C HIS A 397 -19.09 -21.41 4.45
N HIS A 398 -20.18 -20.65 4.51
CA HIS A 398 -20.24 -19.29 5.04
C HIS A 398 -21.04 -19.15 6.35
N ARG A 399 -21.33 -20.24 7.04
CA ARG A 399 -22.10 -20.23 8.28
C ARG A 399 -21.16 -20.26 9.49
N PRO A 400 -21.56 -19.69 10.64
CA PRO A 400 -20.74 -19.68 11.84
C PRO A 400 -20.81 -21.01 12.60
N LYS A 401 -20.85 -22.14 11.93
CA LYS A 401 -20.83 -23.46 12.55
C LYS A 401 -19.40 -23.97 12.59
N GLU A 402 -19.02 -24.53 13.73
CA GLU A 402 -17.67 -25.03 13.98
C GLU A 402 -17.21 -26.09 12.97
N ASN A 403 -18.15 -26.79 12.35
CA ASN A 403 -17.89 -27.88 11.40
C ASN A 403 -18.20 -27.55 9.94
N ASP A 404 -18.44 -26.26 9.60
CA ASP A 404 -18.61 -25.88 8.20
C ASP A 404 -17.29 -26.15 7.43
N PRO A 405 -17.34 -26.93 6.34
CA PRO A 405 -16.12 -27.23 5.59
C PRO A 405 -15.56 -25.96 4.95
N ILE A 406 -14.26 -25.87 4.89
CA ILE A 406 -13.59 -24.80 4.11
C ILE A 406 -13.83 -25.07 2.63
N SER A 407 -14.25 -24.05 1.88
CA SER A 407 -14.40 -24.15 0.43
C SER A 407 -13.05 -24.48 -0.24
N LYS A 408 -13.09 -25.34 -1.24
CA LYS A 408 -11.93 -25.73 -2.06
C LYS A 408 -11.70 -24.80 -3.24
N THR A 409 -12.75 -24.08 -3.67
CA THR A 409 -12.75 -23.29 -4.91
C THR A 409 -12.96 -21.80 -4.71
N ALA A 410 -13.51 -21.37 -3.57
CA ALA A 410 -13.78 -19.96 -3.29
C ALA A 410 -12.50 -19.17 -3.01
N HIS A 411 -11.84 -18.68 -4.07
CA HIS A 411 -10.60 -17.88 -3.95
C HIS A 411 -10.37 -16.93 -5.12
N GLY A 412 -9.44 -15.97 -4.96
CA GLY A 412 -8.92 -15.18 -6.07
C GLY A 412 -9.90 -14.15 -6.63
N VAL A 413 -10.54 -13.33 -5.77
CA VAL A 413 -11.42 -12.24 -6.18
C VAL A 413 -10.73 -10.89 -5.96
N ILE A 414 -10.71 -10.06 -7.00
CA ILE A 414 -10.20 -8.68 -6.93
C ILE A 414 -11.38 -7.73 -7.15
N LEU A 415 -11.59 -6.83 -6.21
CA LEU A 415 -12.56 -5.75 -6.23
C LEU A 415 -11.80 -4.42 -6.23
N SER A 416 -11.87 -3.64 -7.31
CA SER A 416 -11.12 -2.38 -7.42
C SER A 416 -11.95 -1.24 -7.98
N ASN A 417 -11.66 -0.01 -7.56
CA ASN A 417 -12.31 1.21 -8.05
C ASN A 417 -13.84 1.17 -7.93
N LEU A 418 -14.36 0.73 -6.78
CA LEU A 418 -15.79 0.51 -6.58
C LEU A 418 -16.43 1.61 -5.73
N ILE A 419 -17.68 1.92 -6.04
CA ILE A 419 -18.49 2.88 -5.29
C ILE A 419 -19.79 2.21 -4.87
N ALA A 420 -20.10 2.26 -3.56
CA ALA A 420 -21.39 1.86 -2.98
C ALA A 420 -22.14 3.11 -2.49
N LEU A 421 -23.18 3.51 -3.21
CA LEU A 421 -24.01 4.67 -2.84
C LEU A 421 -25.30 4.22 -2.17
N HIS A 422 -25.52 4.71 -0.96
CA HIS A 422 -26.77 4.63 -0.22
C HIS A 422 -27.37 3.22 -0.10
N PRO A 423 -26.59 2.20 0.28
CA PRO A 423 -27.14 0.85 0.46
C PRO A 423 -28.16 0.86 1.59
N TYR A 424 -29.37 0.32 1.32
CA TYR A 424 -30.44 0.23 2.30
C TYR A 424 -31.33 -0.97 2.03
N GLN A 425 -32.18 -1.34 2.98
CA GLN A 425 -33.16 -2.42 2.79
C GLN A 425 -34.30 -1.93 1.88
N ASN A 426 -34.14 -2.08 0.58
CA ASN A 426 -34.97 -1.49 -0.46
C ASN A 426 -36.27 -2.30 -0.72
N GLY A 427 -36.47 -3.43 -0.03
CA GLY A 427 -37.69 -4.24 -0.15
C GLY A 427 -37.78 -5.09 -1.42
N VAL A 428 -36.80 -5.09 -2.30
CA VAL A 428 -36.76 -5.89 -3.53
C VAL A 428 -36.86 -7.39 -3.21
N ASN A 429 -36.12 -7.85 -2.20
CA ASN A 429 -36.23 -9.21 -1.70
C ASN A 429 -37.06 -9.25 -0.41
N LYS A 430 -38.02 -10.17 -0.30
CA LYS A 430 -38.89 -10.33 0.88
C LYS A 430 -38.17 -10.88 2.11
N GLY A 431 -36.94 -11.32 2.00
CA GLY A 431 -36.12 -11.79 3.12
C GLY A 431 -35.65 -10.62 4.01
N ASN A 432 -35.61 -10.83 5.32
CA ASN A 432 -35.08 -9.86 6.31
C ASN A 432 -33.54 -9.79 6.27
N VAL A 433 -32.98 -9.59 5.08
CA VAL A 433 -31.51 -9.49 4.90
C VAL A 433 -31.05 -8.06 5.09
N THR A 434 -30.13 -7.86 6.01
CA THR A 434 -29.63 -6.53 6.37
C THR A 434 -28.78 -5.92 5.27
N SER A 435 -28.88 -4.62 5.09
CA SER A 435 -28.06 -3.87 4.11
C SER A 435 -26.56 -3.94 4.42
N LYS A 436 -25.75 -3.88 3.37
CA LYS A 436 -24.28 -3.85 3.40
C LYS A 436 -23.73 -3.07 2.20
N ALA A 437 -22.66 -2.33 2.41
CA ALA A 437 -21.86 -1.83 1.31
C ALA A 437 -20.98 -2.94 0.71
N LEU A 438 -20.38 -3.78 1.59
CA LEU A 438 -19.57 -4.92 1.16
C LEU A 438 -19.66 -6.04 2.19
N VAL A 439 -19.80 -7.28 1.72
CA VAL A 439 -19.67 -8.46 2.58
C VAL A 439 -18.84 -9.56 1.91
N ILE A 440 -17.90 -10.12 2.65
CA ILE A 440 -17.00 -11.19 2.19
C ILE A 440 -17.15 -12.37 3.15
N ASN A 441 -17.58 -13.52 2.62
CA ASN A 441 -17.79 -14.77 3.37
C ASN A 441 -17.15 -15.95 2.66
N ALA A 442 -16.46 -16.80 3.38
CA ALA A 442 -15.96 -18.10 2.91
C ALA A 442 -14.99 -18.04 1.72
N TYR A 443 -14.45 -16.91 1.39
CA TYR A 443 -13.45 -16.72 0.32
C TYR A 443 -12.05 -16.51 0.86
N ASP A 444 -11.09 -17.00 0.11
CA ASP A 444 -9.66 -16.86 0.33
C ASP A 444 -9.03 -15.96 -0.75
N ASN A 445 -7.96 -15.23 -0.43
CA ASN A 445 -7.26 -14.34 -1.38
C ASN A 445 -8.20 -13.30 -2.04
N VAL A 446 -8.88 -12.51 -1.23
CA VAL A 446 -9.71 -11.41 -1.71
C VAL A 446 -8.99 -10.07 -1.52
N ILE A 447 -8.86 -9.33 -2.60
CA ILE A 447 -8.29 -7.98 -2.59
C ILE A 447 -9.39 -6.96 -2.88
N VAL A 448 -9.56 -5.99 -2.00
CA VAL A 448 -10.44 -4.83 -2.20
C VAL A 448 -9.57 -3.58 -2.17
N SER A 449 -9.60 -2.81 -3.25
CA SER A 449 -8.81 -1.59 -3.37
C SER A 449 -9.62 -0.43 -3.96
N ASN A 450 -9.33 0.79 -3.51
CA ASN A 450 -10.01 1.99 -3.99
C ASN A 450 -11.54 1.90 -3.86
N PHE A 451 -12.03 1.57 -2.68
CA PHE A 451 -13.45 1.39 -2.42
C PHE A 451 -14.03 2.58 -1.66
N THR A 452 -15.12 3.14 -2.17
CA THR A 452 -15.85 4.24 -1.52
C THR A 452 -17.27 3.80 -1.16
N ALA A 453 -17.65 3.95 0.10
CA ALA A 453 -19.00 3.67 0.59
C ALA A 453 -19.61 4.92 1.23
N ILE A 454 -20.80 5.29 0.78
CA ILE A 454 -21.54 6.45 1.27
C ILE A 454 -22.95 6.01 1.71
N GLY A 455 -23.27 6.22 2.97
CA GLY A 455 -24.62 6.02 3.53
C GLY A 455 -25.42 7.32 3.56
N ASP A 456 -26.75 7.21 3.72
CA ASP A 456 -27.69 8.35 3.75
C ASP A 456 -28.70 8.32 4.92
N GLY A 457 -28.45 7.47 5.91
CA GLY A 457 -29.35 7.32 7.07
C GLY A 457 -30.44 6.26 6.92
N ARG A 458 -30.72 5.74 5.72
CA ARG A 458 -31.66 4.62 5.47
C ARG A 458 -31.02 3.26 5.76
N PHE A 459 -29.73 3.22 6.03
CA PHE A 459 -28.99 1.98 6.29
C PHE A 459 -29.58 1.18 7.46
N THR A 460 -29.60 -0.15 7.36
CA THR A 460 -30.17 -1.03 8.39
C THR A 460 -29.46 -0.86 9.73
N PRO A 461 -30.15 -0.46 10.80
CA PRO A 461 -29.55 -0.29 12.12
C PRO A 461 -28.94 -1.57 12.67
N GLY A 462 -27.86 -1.43 13.46
CA GLY A 462 -27.26 -2.54 14.18
C GLY A 462 -26.40 -3.51 13.35
N THR A 463 -26.22 -3.23 12.05
CA THR A 463 -25.37 -4.03 11.15
C THR A 463 -24.15 -3.23 10.69
N PRO A 464 -22.99 -3.86 10.40
CA PRO A 464 -21.83 -3.14 9.88
C PRO A 464 -22.01 -2.76 8.41
N ALA A 465 -21.40 -1.64 7.97
CA ALA A 465 -21.38 -1.24 6.58
C ALA A 465 -20.53 -2.20 5.71
N ILE A 466 -19.33 -2.53 6.20
CA ILE A 466 -18.45 -3.54 5.60
C ILE A 466 -18.28 -4.71 6.57
N ALA A 467 -18.46 -5.95 6.11
CA ALA A 467 -18.29 -7.16 6.90
C ALA A 467 -17.34 -8.16 6.23
N VAL A 468 -16.30 -8.57 6.95
CA VAL A 468 -15.47 -9.73 6.61
C VAL A 468 -15.75 -10.79 7.66
N GLN A 469 -16.31 -11.95 7.24
CA GLN A 469 -16.84 -12.90 8.19
C GLN A 469 -16.75 -14.35 7.70
N PHE A 470 -17.04 -15.28 8.57
CA PHE A 470 -17.24 -16.72 8.32
C PHE A 470 -16.29 -17.35 7.31
N SER A 471 -15.18 -17.89 7.79
CA SER A 471 -14.16 -18.60 6.99
C SER A 471 -13.48 -17.75 5.89
N ALA A 472 -13.70 -16.42 5.85
CA ALA A 472 -12.92 -15.53 4.99
C ALA A 472 -11.49 -15.40 5.52
N ARG A 473 -10.49 -15.44 4.63
CA ARG A 473 -9.07 -15.39 4.99
C ARG A 473 -8.25 -14.76 3.85
N ASN A 474 -7.03 -14.32 4.16
CA ASN A 474 -6.18 -13.62 3.21
C ASN A 474 -6.93 -12.46 2.51
N VAL A 475 -7.68 -11.66 3.29
CA VAL A 475 -8.45 -10.53 2.77
C VAL A 475 -7.66 -9.25 2.98
N LYS A 476 -7.45 -8.51 1.91
CA LYS A 476 -6.83 -7.20 1.93
C LYS A 476 -7.87 -6.12 1.61
N LEU A 477 -8.06 -5.16 2.52
CA LEU A 477 -8.82 -3.94 2.30
C LEU A 477 -7.84 -2.76 2.24
N ASP A 478 -7.73 -2.10 1.10
CA ASP A 478 -6.75 -1.03 0.87
C ASP A 478 -7.38 0.18 0.19
N ASN A 479 -7.07 1.37 0.68
CA ASN A 479 -7.64 2.63 0.22
C ASN A 479 -9.18 2.64 0.26
N ILE A 480 -9.74 2.53 1.46
CA ILE A 480 -11.17 2.46 1.71
C ILE A 480 -11.67 3.78 2.31
N ASN A 481 -12.69 4.38 1.69
CA ASN A 481 -13.33 5.60 2.16
C ASN A 481 -14.79 5.32 2.57
N ILE A 482 -15.17 5.70 3.79
CA ILE A 482 -16.52 5.45 4.33
C ILE A 482 -17.08 6.71 4.98
N SER A 483 -18.35 7.02 4.68
CA SER A 483 -19.07 8.13 5.31
C SER A 483 -20.58 7.87 5.34
N GLY A 484 -21.28 8.53 6.25
CA GLY A 484 -22.76 8.62 6.25
C GLY A 484 -23.50 7.42 6.86
N PHE A 485 -22.87 6.35 7.30
CA PHE A 485 -23.53 5.16 7.89
C PHE A 485 -23.89 5.36 9.38
N LYS A 486 -24.61 6.43 9.71
CA LYS A 486 -24.91 6.82 11.10
C LYS A 486 -25.58 5.71 11.95
N ASN A 487 -26.43 4.90 11.33
CA ASN A 487 -27.18 3.81 11.98
C ASN A 487 -26.41 2.49 12.06
N ALA A 488 -25.26 2.39 11.40
CA ALA A 488 -24.47 1.17 11.41
C ALA A 488 -23.94 0.83 12.81
N SER A 489 -23.80 -0.47 13.10
CA SER A 489 -23.15 -0.91 14.34
C SER A 489 -21.66 -0.61 14.33
N SER A 490 -21.06 -0.60 13.15
CA SER A 490 -19.67 -0.21 12.88
C SER A 490 -19.51 0.08 11.38
N ASP A 491 -18.48 0.82 11.03
CA ASP A 491 -18.16 1.02 9.61
C ASP A 491 -17.53 -0.24 9.02
N ILE A 492 -16.53 -0.80 9.67
CA ILE A 492 -15.92 -2.08 9.28
C ILE A 492 -16.01 -3.05 10.44
N LYS A 493 -16.45 -4.28 10.18
CA LYS A 493 -16.40 -5.37 11.15
C LYS A 493 -15.76 -6.62 10.55
N ILE A 494 -14.67 -7.05 11.17
CA ILE A 494 -14.04 -8.32 10.89
C ILE A 494 -14.49 -9.28 12.00
N TYR A 495 -15.29 -10.27 11.63
CA TYR A 495 -15.78 -11.27 12.57
C TYR A 495 -14.69 -12.31 12.83
N GLY A 496 -14.35 -12.52 14.08
CA GLY A 496 -13.29 -13.41 14.50
C GLY A 496 -13.72 -14.26 15.66
N LYS A 497 -14.73 -15.10 15.49
CA LYS A 497 -15.04 -16.17 16.41
C LYS A 497 -14.64 -17.50 15.75
N ASP A 498 -15.31 -18.49 15.72
CA ASP A 498 -14.86 -19.86 15.42
C ASP A 498 -14.44 -20.12 13.95
N ASN A 499 -14.74 -19.23 13.00
CA ASN A 499 -14.58 -19.45 11.56
C ASN A 499 -13.79 -18.36 10.81
N SER A 500 -13.35 -17.30 11.47
CA SER A 500 -12.49 -16.31 10.82
C SER A 500 -11.04 -16.71 11.02
N LYS A 501 -10.30 -16.76 9.95
CA LYS A 501 -8.90 -17.15 10.00
C LYS A 501 -8.00 -16.00 9.58
N ASP A 502 -6.76 -16.24 9.75
CA ASP A 502 -5.60 -15.38 9.74
C ASP A 502 -5.40 -14.55 8.45
N HIS A 503 -4.51 -13.59 8.53
CA HIS A 503 -4.04 -12.80 7.40
C HIS A 503 -5.06 -11.80 6.82
N ILE A 504 -5.79 -11.08 7.69
CA ILE A 504 -6.59 -9.94 7.27
C ILE A 504 -5.75 -8.66 7.34
N SER A 505 -5.72 -7.90 6.27
CA SER A 505 -4.97 -6.63 6.20
C SER A 505 -5.90 -5.47 5.88
N LEU A 506 -5.83 -4.41 6.68
CA LEU A 506 -6.48 -3.12 6.43
C LEU A 506 -5.41 -2.05 6.28
N SER A 507 -5.41 -1.34 5.17
CA SER A 507 -4.47 -0.24 4.93
C SER A 507 -5.15 0.96 4.28
N ASN A 508 -4.69 2.17 4.62
CA ASN A 508 -5.21 3.40 4.02
C ASN A 508 -6.73 3.57 4.20
N ILE A 509 -7.23 3.34 5.41
CA ILE A 509 -8.66 3.43 5.72
C ILE A 509 -9.00 4.84 6.18
N ASN A 510 -9.99 5.45 5.53
CA ASN A 510 -10.49 6.78 5.87
C ASN A 510 -11.99 6.71 6.18
N ILE A 511 -12.37 6.94 7.44
CA ILE A 511 -13.75 6.95 7.91
C ILE A 511 -14.06 8.31 8.51
N ILE A 512 -15.04 9.02 7.93
CA ILE A 512 -15.38 10.36 8.36
C ILE A 512 -16.90 10.49 8.49
N ASP A 513 -17.34 11.01 9.64
CA ASP A 513 -18.75 11.31 9.90
C ASP A 513 -19.71 10.13 9.57
N SER A 514 -19.39 8.94 10.06
CA SER A 514 -20.11 7.71 9.77
C SER A 514 -20.70 7.06 11.02
N SER A 515 -20.45 5.77 11.33
CA SER A 515 -21.05 5.09 12.47
C SER A 515 -20.79 5.80 13.80
N VAL A 516 -21.85 6.00 14.57
CA VAL A 516 -21.76 6.62 15.92
C VAL A 516 -21.27 5.65 16.99
N ASN A 517 -21.22 4.34 16.70
CA ASN A 517 -20.88 3.30 17.67
C ASN A 517 -19.40 2.90 17.57
N TYR A 518 -18.99 2.36 16.41
CA TYR A 518 -17.63 1.89 16.19
C TYR A 518 -17.16 2.22 14.77
N GLY A 519 -15.90 2.67 14.63
CA GLY A 519 -15.26 2.76 13.31
C GLY A 519 -14.88 1.37 12.81
N ILE A 520 -13.87 0.74 13.42
CA ILE A 520 -13.41 -0.61 13.06
C ILE A 520 -13.55 -1.55 14.24
N VAL A 521 -14.10 -2.74 13.99
CA VAL A 521 -14.25 -3.81 14.99
C VAL A 521 -13.53 -5.07 14.52
N GLY A 522 -12.58 -5.56 15.32
CA GLY A 522 -11.90 -6.84 15.11
C GLY A 522 -12.28 -7.87 16.18
N GLY A 523 -12.78 -9.03 15.78
CA GLY A 523 -13.25 -10.10 16.66
C GLY A 523 -12.14 -10.83 17.43
N ALA A 524 -12.51 -11.67 18.40
CA ALA A 524 -11.57 -12.34 19.33
C ALA A 524 -10.70 -13.41 18.67
N GLY A 525 -11.18 -14.06 17.61
CA GLY A 525 -10.45 -15.12 16.89
C GLY A 525 -9.56 -14.63 15.76
N LEU A 526 -9.30 -13.33 15.67
CA LEU A 526 -8.41 -12.78 14.66
C LEU A 526 -6.96 -12.92 15.09
N HIS A 527 -6.17 -13.59 14.26
CA HIS A 527 -4.74 -13.75 14.42
C HIS A 527 -4.02 -13.25 13.17
N GLN A 528 -2.75 -12.82 13.28
CA GLN A 528 -1.94 -12.36 12.14
C GLN A 528 -2.62 -11.24 11.30
N THR A 529 -3.40 -10.39 11.94
CA THR A 529 -4.07 -9.27 11.30
C THR A 529 -3.20 -8.02 11.35
N SER A 530 -3.23 -7.23 10.30
CA SER A 530 -2.50 -5.96 10.23
C SER A 530 -3.43 -4.79 9.88
N ILE A 531 -3.26 -3.68 10.60
CA ILE A 531 -3.98 -2.43 10.36
C ILE A 531 -2.96 -1.29 10.24
N HIS A 532 -2.92 -0.64 9.08
CA HIS A 532 -1.93 0.38 8.78
C HIS A 532 -2.58 1.65 8.22
N ASN A 533 -2.07 2.80 8.63
CA ASN A 533 -2.45 4.10 8.09
C ASN A 533 -3.97 4.32 8.06
N ILE A 534 -4.59 4.39 9.23
CA ILE A 534 -6.03 4.64 9.37
C ILE A 534 -6.32 6.05 9.86
N ASN A 535 -7.32 6.70 9.28
CA ASN A 535 -7.86 7.99 9.71
C ASN A 535 -9.35 7.82 10.05
N LEU A 536 -9.69 7.83 11.33
CA LEU A 536 -11.05 7.64 11.82
C LEU A 536 -11.50 8.92 12.53
N GLN A 537 -12.59 9.52 12.05
CA GLN A 537 -13.20 10.70 12.67
C GLN A 537 -14.64 10.41 13.07
N GLY A 538 -14.89 10.32 14.37
CA GLY A 538 -16.20 10.09 14.96
C GLY A 538 -16.98 11.37 15.29
N SER A 539 -18.15 11.21 15.92
CA SER A 539 -19.09 12.29 16.27
C SER A 539 -19.23 12.53 17.80
N GLY A 540 -18.19 12.27 18.59
CA GLY A 540 -18.15 12.47 20.04
C GLY A 540 -18.65 11.26 20.84
N LYS A 541 -19.08 10.19 20.22
CA LYS A 541 -19.60 8.95 20.85
C LYS A 541 -18.78 7.73 20.42
N GLY A 542 -19.02 6.59 21.05
CA GLY A 542 -18.49 5.28 20.64
C GLY A 542 -16.98 5.12 20.79
N ILE A 543 -16.43 4.16 20.05
CA ILE A 543 -15.01 3.78 20.05
C ILE A 543 -14.53 3.71 18.61
N GLY A 544 -13.43 4.39 18.29
CA GLY A 544 -12.88 4.41 16.94
C GLY A 544 -12.40 3.03 16.50
N LEU A 545 -11.57 2.38 17.32
CA LEU A 545 -11.04 1.04 17.05
C LEU A 545 -11.32 0.08 18.23
N LEU A 546 -12.10 -0.96 17.98
CA LEU A 546 -12.38 -2.02 18.97
C LEU A 546 -11.73 -3.33 18.50
N LEU A 547 -10.69 -3.80 19.19
CA LEU A 547 -10.07 -5.11 18.98
C LEU A 547 -10.29 -5.98 20.22
N TYR A 548 -10.82 -7.19 20.03
CA TYR A 548 -11.09 -8.11 21.12
C TYR A 548 -9.85 -8.83 21.64
N ASN A 549 -8.76 -8.83 20.87
CA ASN A 549 -7.47 -9.34 21.28
C ASN A 549 -6.35 -8.36 20.92
N ASN A 550 -5.11 -8.65 21.30
CA ASN A 550 -3.91 -7.85 21.06
C ASN A 550 -2.95 -8.46 20.00
N SER A 551 -3.41 -9.42 19.22
CA SER A 551 -2.59 -10.08 18.19
C SER A 551 -2.56 -9.32 16.84
N THR A 552 -3.16 -8.14 16.78
CA THR A 552 -3.20 -7.29 15.59
C THR A 552 -2.03 -6.31 15.58
N SER A 553 -1.31 -6.22 14.48
CA SER A 553 -0.36 -5.14 14.22
C SER A 553 -1.11 -3.85 13.87
N LEU A 554 -0.82 -2.74 14.55
CA LEU A 554 -1.44 -1.42 14.33
C LEU A 554 -0.38 -0.33 14.21
N VAL A 555 -0.30 0.31 13.05
CA VAL A 555 0.67 1.38 12.77
C VAL A 555 0.01 2.54 12.02
N GLY A 556 0.36 3.77 12.38
CA GLY A 556 -0.14 4.97 11.68
C GLY A 556 -1.63 5.24 11.90
N ALA A 557 -2.13 5.06 13.12
CA ALA A 557 -3.53 5.33 13.45
C ALA A 557 -3.74 6.79 13.87
N LYS A 558 -4.59 7.52 13.13
CA LYS A 558 -5.15 8.80 13.53
C LYS A 558 -6.63 8.60 13.84
N ILE A 559 -7.02 8.68 15.12
CA ILE A 559 -8.39 8.45 15.57
C ILE A 559 -8.84 9.63 16.44
N THR A 560 -9.84 10.36 15.98
CA THR A 560 -10.35 11.57 16.61
C THR A 560 -11.87 11.58 16.68
N GLY A 561 -12.45 12.38 17.56
CA GLY A 561 -13.91 12.58 17.62
C GLY A 561 -14.73 11.37 18.14
N TYR A 562 -14.12 10.34 18.67
CA TYR A 562 -14.80 9.28 19.43
C TYR A 562 -14.68 9.53 20.93
N LYS A 563 -15.60 8.97 21.72
CA LYS A 563 -15.48 8.98 23.19
C LYS A 563 -14.17 8.32 23.64
N TYR A 564 -13.80 7.22 22.98
CA TYR A 564 -12.52 6.54 23.18
C TYR A 564 -11.90 6.25 21.80
N PRO A 565 -10.69 6.72 21.52
CA PRO A 565 -9.99 6.38 20.29
C PRO A 565 -9.86 4.88 20.03
N ALA A 566 -9.52 4.11 21.07
CA ALA A 566 -9.43 2.67 20.92
C ALA A 566 -9.80 1.90 22.20
N LYS A 567 -10.25 0.64 22.02
CA LYS A 567 -10.32 -0.39 23.04
C LYS A 567 -9.71 -1.68 22.50
N ILE A 568 -8.64 -2.15 23.13
CA ILE A 568 -7.91 -3.34 22.68
C ILE A 568 -7.87 -4.35 23.81
N ALA A 569 -8.31 -5.56 23.55
CA ALA A 569 -8.63 -6.57 24.56
C ALA A 569 -9.60 -5.99 25.60
N LYS A 570 -9.17 -5.76 26.80
CA LYS A 570 -9.98 -5.15 27.88
C LYS A 570 -9.60 -3.70 28.18
N GLN A 571 -8.53 -3.18 27.56
CA GLN A 571 -7.97 -1.87 27.89
C GLN A 571 -8.55 -0.78 26.99
N LEU A 572 -8.99 0.34 27.59
CA LEU A 572 -9.37 1.57 26.92
C LEU A 572 -8.15 2.48 26.76
N PHE A 573 -8.10 3.20 25.65
CA PHE A 573 -7.06 4.15 25.32
C PHE A 573 -7.67 5.52 25.05
N ASP A 574 -7.09 6.57 25.62
CA ASP A 574 -7.49 7.97 25.41
C ASP A 574 -6.74 8.60 24.20
N PHE A 575 -5.89 7.82 23.53
CA PHE A 575 -5.12 8.19 22.34
C PHE A 575 -5.03 6.99 21.39
N PRO A 576 -4.76 7.20 20.07
CA PRO A 576 -4.57 6.10 19.13
C PRO A 576 -3.30 5.30 19.47
N PRO A 577 -3.42 4.01 19.85
CA PRO A 577 -2.25 3.19 20.14
C PRO A 577 -1.51 2.78 18.89
N THR A 578 -0.22 2.52 19.02
CA THR A 578 0.58 1.82 18.01
C THR A 578 0.94 0.45 18.52
N MET A 579 0.70 -0.58 17.74
CA MET A 579 1.04 -1.97 18.06
C MET A 579 1.75 -2.58 16.84
N VAL A 580 2.90 -3.19 17.07
CA VAL A 580 3.65 -3.90 16.00
C VAL A 580 3.80 -5.37 16.39
N GLN A 581 3.44 -6.27 15.50
CA GLN A 581 3.55 -7.71 15.68
C GLN A 581 4.80 -8.25 14.96
N GLY A 582 5.54 -9.19 15.58
CA GLY A 582 6.78 -9.75 15.04
C GLY A 582 8.04 -9.10 15.60
N GLY A 583 9.21 -9.15 14.92
CA GLY A 583 10.52 -8.70 15.40
C GLY A 583 10.65 -7.23 15.81
N PHE A 584 9.61 -6.44 15.57
CA PHE A 584 9.39 -5.09 16.10
C PHE A 584 8.14 -5.05 16.96
N SER A 585 7.89 -6.07 17.77
CA SER A 585 6.67 -6.04 18.55
C SER A 585 6.77 -4.97 19.63
N ALA A 586 6.01 -3.92 19.45
CA ALA A 586 5.60 -3.03 20.51
C ALA A 586 4.50 -3.67 21.37
N ALA A 587 4.14 -4.89 21.14
CA ALA A 587 3.15 -5.62 21.89
C ALA A 587 3.75 -6.03 23.24
N THR A 588 3.61 -5.16 24.21
CA THR A 588 3.75 -5.54 25.60
C THR A 588 2.53 -6.38 25.98
N THR A 589 2.73 -7.59 26.43
CA THR A 589 1.68 -8.31 27.12
C THR A 589 1.34 -7.51 28.41
N GLY A 590 0.38 -6.57 28.30
CA GLY A 590 -0.13 -5.75 29.41
C GLY A 590 0.59 -4.45 29.70
N GLY A 591 1.46 -3.96 28.82
CA GLY A 591 2.07 -2.62 28.94
C GLY A 591 1.33 -1.55 28.13
N SER A 592 1.43 -0.29 28.52
CA SER A 592 0.83 0.83 27.81
C SER A 592 1.71 2.07 27.78
N ALA A 593 1.75 2.73 26.63
CA ALA A 593 2.25 4.10 26.50
C ALA A 593 1.05 5.04 26.63
N THR A 594 0.95 5.77 27.74
CA THR A 594 -0.28 6.48 28.10
C THR A 594 -0.24 7.98 27.91
N ASN A 595 0.88 8.55 27.49
CA ASN A 595 1.02 9.99 27.37
C ASN A 595 1.53 10.43 25.98
N ARG A 596 1.43 11.72 25.72
CA ARG A 596 1.83 12.34 24.45
C ARG A 596 3.32 12.07 24.14
N ARG A 597 3.60 11.53 22.96
CA ARG A 597 4.95 11.19 22.50
C ARG A 597 5.68 10.16 23.37
N SER A 598 4.94 9.26 24.00
CA SER A 598 5.52 8.11 24.68
C SER A 598 5.63 6.91 23.75
N VAL A 599 6.66 6.10 23.90
CA VAL A 599 6.96 4.96 23.04
C VAL A 599 7.34 3.74 23.87
N ILE A 600 6.80 2.57 23.50
CA ILE A 600 7.28 1.28 23.98
C ILE A 600 7.63 0.43 22.78
N LEU A 601 8.87 -0.04 22.71
CA LEU A 601 9.38 -0.86 21.63
C LEU A 601 10.04 -2.13 22.18
N ALA A 602 9.67 -3.29 21.65
CA ALA A 602 10.26 -4.59 21.99
C ALA A 602 10.35 -4.86 23.51
N ALA A 603 9.35 -4.42 24.28
CA ALA A 603 9.30 -4.61 25.71
C ALA A 603 8.33 -5.74 26.08
N SER A 604 8.68 -6.61 27.02
CA SER A 604 7.83 -7.69 27.52
C SER A 604 7.47 -7.51 28.99
N GLY A 605 6.45 -8.23 29.46
CA GLY A 605 5.89 -8.01 30.78
C GLY A 605 5.09 -6.71 30.87
N LYS A 606 4.61 -6.33 32.04
CA LYS A 606 3.83 -5.11 32.27
C LYS A 606 4.72 -3.85 32.25
N SER A 607 5.30 -3.52 31.09
CA SER A 607 6.15 -2.33 30.91
C SER A 607 5.34 -1.11 30.54
N PHE A 608 5.65 0.07 31.09
CA PHE A 608 4.84 1.27 30.96
C PHE A 608 5.68 2.50 30.60
N ALA A 609 5.17 3.34 29.69
CA ALA A 609 5.71 4.66 29.39
C ALA A 609 4.64 5.72 29.74
N TYR A 610 4.64 6.20 30.97
CA TYR A 610 3.58 7.08 31.51
C TYR A 610 3.86 8.56 31.31
N GLY A 611 5.11 8.95 31.27
CA GLY A 611 5.50 10.35 31.23
C GLY A 611 5.43 10.97 29.84
N LYS A 612 5.54 12.30 29.76
CA LYS A 612 5.59 13.05 28.50
C LYS A 612 6.95 12.89 27.82
N ASN A 613 6.96 12.49 26.54
CA ASN A 613 8.18 12.22 25.77
C ASN A 613 9.05 11.10 26.39
N THR A 614 8.45 9.98 26.78
CA THR A 614 9.14 8.86 27.42
C THR A 614 9.30 7.67 26.50
N ALA A 615 10.29 6.81 26.79
CA ALA A 615 10.53 5.60 26.01
C ALA A 615 10.88 4.41 26.92
N VAL A 616 10.28 3.23 26.61
CA VAL A 616 10.74 1.94 27.13
C VAL A 616 11.08 1.07 25.92
N VAL A 617 12.34 0.69 25.78
CA VAL A 617 12.83 -0.01 24.60
C VAL A 617 13.61 -1.26 25.02
N ALA A 618 13.37 -2.38 24.34
CA ALA A 618 14.06 -3.65 24.55
C ALA A 618 14.14 -4.08 26.04
N SER A 619 13.09 -3.82 26.81
CA SER A 619 13.06 -4.00 28.26
C SER A 619 12.10 -5.12 28.67
N ASN A 620 12.34 -5.77 29.80
CA ASN A 620 11.57 -6.94 30.24
C ASN A 620 11.06 -6.76 31.69
N GLY A 621 10.07 -7.56 32.04
CA GLY A 621 9.65 -7.78 33.43
C GLY A 621 8.99 -6.61 34.15
N GLY A 622 8.37 -5.66 33.39
CA GLY A 622 7.62 -4.56 33.99
C GLY A 622 8.45 -3.30 34.25
N SER A 623 9.31 -2.93 33.31
CA SER A 623 10.04 -1.66 33.35
C SER A 623 9.14 -0.46 33.08
N THR A 624 9.40 0.66 33.76
CA THR A 624 8.54 1.86 33.69
C THR A 624 9.35 3.12 33.38
N ALA A 625 8.97 3.85 32.33
CA ALA A 625 9.45 5.21 32.09
C ALA A 625 8.34 6.20 32.49
N ASP A 626 8.56 6.94 33.56
CA ASP A 626 7.67 7.99 34.07
C ASP A 626 8.44 9.32 34.11
N GLY A 627 7.76 10.43 34.41
CA GLY A 627 8.40 11.75 34.36
C GLY A 627 8.42 12.37 32.97
N ILE A 628 9.27 13.38 32.74
CA ILE A 628 9.35 14.14 31.50
C ILE A 628 10.68 13.85 30.79
N ARG A 629 10.64 13.44 29.51
CA ARG A 629 11.84 13.10 28.72
C ARG A 629 12.71 12.04 29.37
N THR A 630 12.09 10.97 29.86
CA THR A 630 12.77 9.85 30.52
C THR A 630 12.76 8.59 29.66
N GLY A 631 13.71 7.68 29.87
CA GLY A 631 13.83 6.45 29.11
C GLY A 631 14.37 5.27 29.91
N VAL A 632 13.90 4.07 29.56
CA VAL A 632 14.41 2.80 30.06
C VAL A 632 14.72 1.90 28.87
N PHE A 633 16.01 1.56 28.71
CA PHE A 633 16.51 0.83 27.56
C PHE A 633 17.22 -0.45 28.01
N THR A 634 16.98 -1.56 27.31
CA THR A 634 17.62 -2.87 27.56
C THR A 634 17.63 -3.28 29.04
N SER A 635 16.60 -2.95 29.76
CA SER A 635 16.57 -3.10 31.23
C SER A 635 15.43 -3.99 31.70
N THR A 636 15.58 -4.59 32.87
CA THR A 636 14.56 -5.45 33.49
C THR A 636 14.12 -4.85 34.81
N LYS A 637 12.79 -4.76 35.03
CA LYS A 637 12.21 -4.29 36.30
C LYS A 637 12.81 -2.96 36.81
N SER A 638 13.06 -2.04 35.90
CA SER A 638 13.68 -0.74 36.19
C SER A 638 12.72 0.39 35.96
N ALA A 639 12.80 1.46 36.75
CA ALA A 639 11.86 2.56 36.71
C ALA A 639 12.53 3.93 36.82
N THR A 640 12.10 4.91 36.01
CA THR A 640 12.40 6.31 36.19
C THR A 640 11.43 6.92 37.21
N ASP A 641 11.77 8.07 37.79
CA ASP A 641 10.93 8.76 38.74
C ASP A 641 9.86 9.59 38.03
N LYS A 642 8.62 9.59 38.52
CA LYS A 642 7.47 10.28 37.91
C LYS A 642 7.61 11.81 37.89
N ASP A 643 8.31 12.38 38.89
CA ASP A 643 8.49 13.83 39.03
C ASP A 643 9.82 14.33 38.41
N ALA A 644 10.57 13.45 37.79
CA ALA A 644 11.89 13.76 37.23
C ALA A 644 11.87 14.22 35.76
N ILE A 645 12.92 14.93 35.40
CA ILE A 645 13.16 15.40 34.03
C ILE A 645 14.49 14.82 33.52
N GLY A 646 14.46 14.17 32.33
CA GLY A 646 15.69 13.77 31.63
C GLY A 646 16.44 12.59 32.28
N GLN A 647 15.76 11.62 32.86
CA GLN A 647 16.39 10.38 33.36
C GLN A 647 16.49 9.31 32.28
N THR A 648 17.64 8.65 32.22
CA THR A 648 17.87 7.51 31.33
C THR A 648 18.49 6.36 32.09
N ILE A 649 17.83 5.18 32.05
CA ILE A 649 18.33 3.91 32.58
C ILE A 649 18.67 3.00 31.40
N VAL A 650 19.87 2.41 31.45
CA VAL A 650 20.34 1.52 30.37
C VAL A 650 20.92 0.24 30.96
N ASN A 651 20.70 -0.90 30.30
CA ASN A 651 21.29 -2.20 30.63
C ASN A 651 21.29 -2.54 32.13
N SER A 652 20.14 -2.41 32.76
CA SER A 652 20.00 -2.48 34.23
C SER A 652 18.96 -3.50 34.66
N HIS A 653 19.05 -3.94 35.91
CA HIS A 653 18.04 -4.77 36.56
C HIS A 653 17.67 -4.20 37.93
N GLY A 654 16.38 -3.99 38.17
CA GLY A 654 15.88 -3.54 39.48
C GLY A 654 16.35 -2.13 39.89
N VAL A 655 16.66 -1.25 38.93
CA VAL A 655 17.11 0.13 39.21
C VAL A 655 15.92 1.08 39.24
N LYS A 656 15.83 1.91 40.27
CA LYS A 656 15.02 3.13 40.30
C LYS A 656 15.95 4.32 40.12
N ALA A 657 15.73 5.10 39.06
CA ALA A 657 16.50 6.30 38.82
C ALA A 657 16.19 7.39 39.88
N ASN A 658 17.17 8.27 40.14
CA ASN A 658 17.02 9.43 41.01
C ASN A 658 17.66 10.69 40.39
N GLY A 659 17.21 11.85 40.83
CA GLY A 659 17.68 13.15 40.37
C GLY A 659 17.33 13.47 38.90
N ASN A 660 17.44 14.76 38.52
CA ASN A 660 17.16 15.22 37.18
C ASN A 660 18.42 15.15 36.28
N HIS A 661 18.18 14.97 34.93
CA HIS A 661 19.24 14.94 33.91
C HIS A 661 20.36 13.93 34.23
N ARG A 662 19.94 12.67 34.47
CA ARG A 662 20.84 11.57 34.86
C ARG A 662 20.83 10.45 33.82
N PHE A 663 22.01 9.90 33.56
CA PHE A 663 22.20 8.63 32.89
C PHE A 663 22.71 7.62 33.92
N GLN A 664 21.94 6.53 34.14
CA GLN A 664 22.20 5.61 35.26
C GLN A 664 22.16 4.15 34.78
N MET A 665 23.06 3.36 35.39
CA MET A 665 23.10 1.91 35.23
C MET A 665 23.21 1.24 36.58
N GLY A 666 22.76 -0.02 36.69
CA GLY A 666 22.88 -0.75 37.94
C GLY A 666 22.30 -2.16 37.94
N TYR A 667 22.48 -2.86 39.00
CA TYR A 667 22.01 -4.21 39.18
C TYR A 667 21.58 -4.46 40.65
N GLY A 668 20.34 -4.91 40.79
CA GLY A 668 19.77 -5.42 42.04
C GLY A 668 19.27 -6.85 41.88
N ARG A 669 19.34 -7.65 42.91
CA ARG A 669 18.85 -9.03 42.90
C ARG A 669 17.34 -9.10 43.08
N ASP A 670 16.76 -8.08 43.70
CA ASP A 670 15.34 -8.01 44.01
C ASP A 670 14.50 -7.52 42.81
N ASN A 671 13.27 -7.92 42.77
CA ASN A 671 12.31 -7.58 41.70
C ASN A 671 11.70 -6.18 41.83
N THR A 672 12.08 -5.42 42.89
CA THR A 672 11.58 -4.07 43.14
C THR A 672 12.64 -3.04 42.78
N PRO A 673 12.33 -2.05 41.93
CA PRO A 673 13.28 -1.00 41.60
C PRO A 673 13.74 -0.22 42.82
N SER A 674 15.06 -0.08 43.02
CA SER A 674 15.68 0.68 44.11
C SER A 674 16.81 1.56 43.62
N THR A 675 16.98 2.72 44.25
CA THR A 675 18.11 3.64 44.01
C THR A 675 19.44 3.07 44.51
N GLU A 676 19.43 2.16 45.51
CA GLU A 676 20.60 1.48 46.02
C GLU A 676 21.27 0.54 44.99
N ASN A 677 20.50 0.17 43.96
CA ASN A 677 20.97 -0.69 42.87
C ASN A 677 21.77 0.07 41.81
N ILE A 678 21.86 1.41 41.88
CA ILE A 678 22.65 2.22 40.94
C ILE A 678 24.14 1.91 41.20
N THR A 679 24.86 1.59 40.15
CA THR A 679 26.32 1.33 40.16
C THR A 679 27.10 2.33 39.35
N ILE A 680 26.49 2.99 38.38
CA ILE A 680 27.05 4.08 37.61
C ILE A 680 26.01 5.20 37.50
N ASP A 681 26.42 6.41 37.76
CA ASP A 681 25.60 7.61 37.69
C ASP A 681 26.37 8.76 37.04
N MET A 682 25.82 9.32 35.98
CA MET A 682 26.37 10.45 35.23
C MET A 682 25.39 11.62 35.26
N SER A 683 25.84 12.77 35.70
CA SER A 683 25.04 14.00 35.73
C SER A 683 25.30 14.87 34.48
N ALA A 684 24.31 15.12 33.68
CA ALA A 684 24.42 16.05 32.57
C ALA A 684 24.49 17.53 33.01
N ILE A 685 24.11 17.82 34.26
CA ILE A 685 24.15 19.19 34.82
C ILE A 685 25.59 19.52 35.30
N SER A 686 26.17 18.65 36.12
CA SER A 686 27.49 18.91 36.72
C SER A 686 28.65 18.26 35.95
N GLY A 687 28.39 17.35 35.04
CA GLY A 687 29.42 16.53 34.38
C GLY A 687 30.02 15.44 35.30
N ASN A 688 29.58 15.32 36.51
CA ASN A 688 30.11 14.33 37.46
C ASN A 688 29.78 12.90 37.04
N ILE A 689 30.73 12.00 37.18
CA ILE A 689 30.56 10.56 36.98
C ILE A 689 30.83 9.90 38.32
N TRP A 690 29.88 9.12 38.85
CA TRP A 690 30.02 8.31 40.04
C TRP A 690 29.93 6.83 39.66
N THR A 691 30.86 6.03 40.20
CA THR A 691 30.87 4.58 40.04
C THR A 691 31.02 3.89 41.38
N LYS A 692 30.28 2.78 41.63
CA LYS A 692 30.42 1.93 42.78
C LYS A 692 31.64 1.05 42.73
N GLY A 693 32.13 0.79 41.54
CA GLY A 693 33.26 -0.08 41.26
C GLY A 693 34.53 0.69 40.89
N THR A 694 35.53 -0.04 40.44
CA THR A 694 36.81 0.50 39.98
C THR A 694 36.70 1.00 38.54
N VAL A 695 37.31 2.15 38.24
CA VAL A 695 37.52 2.61 36.86
C VAL A 695 38.79 1.95 36.37
N ARG A 696 38.74 1.21 35.27
CA ARG A 696 39.89 0.57 34.62
C ARG A 696 40.14 1.24 33.26
N THR A 697 41.39 1.58 32.98
CA THR A 697 41.78 2.08 31.67
C THR A 697 42.34 0.93 30.83
N GLY A 698 42.22 1.03 29.50
CA GLY A 698 42.72 0.03 28.55
C GLY A 698 44.22 0.22 28.22
N GLN A 699 44.93 1.18 28.87
CA GLN A 699 46.33 1.45 28.64
C GLN A 699 47.22 0.48 29.44
N ASN A 700 48.34 0.04 28.89
CA ASN A 700 49.28 -0.88 29.54
C ASN A 700 49.94 -0.26 30.77
N PHE A 701 50.08 1.06 30.76
CA PHE A 701 50.63 1.85 31.89
C PHE A 701 49.62 2.93 32.24
N GLY A 702 49.28 3.02 33.52
CA GLY A 702 48.34 4.02 33.99
C GLY A 702 49.05 5.15 34.66
N ASP A 703 49.11 6.29 34.07
CA ASP A 703 49.48 7.52 34.70
C ASP A 703 48.31 8.53 34.72
N TYR A 704 48.28 9.31 35.79
CA TYR A 704 47.48 10.51 35.94
C TYR A 704 48.25 11.67 35.42
N ALA A 705 47.73 12.36 34.41
CA ALA A 705 48.36 13.49 33.78
C ALA A 705 47.47 14.73 33.80
N GLU A 706 48.08 15.88 33.62
CA GLU A 706 47.37 17.16 33.50
C GLU A 706 48.00 18.02 32.42
N TYR A 707 47.20 18.85 31.75
CA TYR A 707 47.70 19.85 30.78
C TYR A 707 48.38 21.00 31.49
N PHE A 708 49.66 21.26 31.13
CA PHE A 708 50.41 22.43 31.51
C PHE A 708 50.87 23.21 30.28
N GLU A 709 50.85 24.55 30.39
CA GLU A 709 51.32 25.45 29.37
C GLU A 709 52.88 25.56 29.41
N SER A 710 53.55 25.38 28.27
CA SER A 710 54.99 25.54 28.20
C SER A 710 55.39 27.00 28.19
N GLN A 711 56.46 27.32 28.89
CA GLN A 711 57.07 28.68 28.95
C GLN A 711 57.52 29.18 27.57
N SER A 712 57.89 28.27 26.67
CA SER A 712 58.35 28.59 25.32
C SER A 712 57.21 28.82 24.31
N GLY A 713 55.98 28.54 24.69
CA GLY A 713 54.86 28.52 23.74
C GLY A 713 54.91 27.41 22.71
N GLN A 714 55.77 26.41 22.88
CA GLN A 714 56.00 25.29 21.96
C GLN A 714 55.82 23.94 22.63
N GLU A 715 55.58 22.90 21.83
CA GLU A 715 55.48 21.53 22.31
C GLU A 715 56.82 21.05 22.91
N ILE A 716 56.74 20.42 24.07
CA ILE A 716 57.84 19.69 24.65
C ILE A 716 57.68 18.21 24.30
N PRO A 717 58.58 17.58 23.56
CA PRO A 717 58.40 16.19 23.12
C PRO A 717 58.25 15.20 24.27
N ASN A 718 57.56 14.10 24.03
CA ASN A 718 57.28 13.04 25.01
C ASN A 718 58.57 12.52 25.66
N GLY A 719 58.48 12.19 26.94
CA GLY A 719 59.55 11.59 27.71
C GLY A 719 60.51 12.60 28.38
N TYR A 720 60.37 13.90 28.17
CA TYR A 720 61.17 14.89 28.90
C TYR A 720 60.64 15.10 30.34
N LEU A 721 61.56 15.13 31.32
CA LEU A 721 61.27 15.59 32.67
C LEU A 721 61.06 17.10 32.67
N VAL A 722 60.01 17.56 33.32
CA VAL A 722 59.63 18.97 33.37
C VAL A 722 59.53 19.49 34.79
N THR A 723 59.78 20.79 34.98
CA THR A 723 59.60 21.52 36.23
C THR A 723 58.72 22.75 36.01
N LEU A 724 58.23 23.34 37.09
CA LEU A 724 57.48 24.58 37.06
C LEU A 724 58.39 25.81 37.04
N ASP A 725 58.00 26.81 36.29
CA ASP A 725 58.49 28.19 36.36
C ASP A 725 57.24 29.11 36.45
N GLY A 726 56.93 29.50 37.66
CA GLY A 726 55.61 30.07 37.97
C GLY A 726 54.48 29.09 37.65
N ARG A 727 53.59 29.44 36.70
CA ARG A 727 52.51 28.61 36.22
C ARG A 727 52.86 27.77 34.97
N TYR A 728 53.99 28.04 34.36
CA TYR A 728 54.43 27.41 33.14
C TYR A 728 55.39 26.23 33.43
N ILE A 729 55.47 25.31 32.49
CA ILE A 729 56.46 24.24 32.51
C ILE A 729 57.61 24.50 31.55
N ARG A 730 58.79 24.02 31.95
CA ARG A 730 59.96 23.92 31.07
C ARG A 730 60.71 22.60 31.33
N LYS A 731 61.65 22.23 30.44
CA LYS A 731 62.54 21.09 30.70
C LYS A 731 63.31 21.32 31.97
N ALA A 732 63.34 20.32 32.83
CA ALA A 732 64.03 20.40 34.13
C ALA A 732 65.55 20.24 33.97
N ASN A 733 66.32 21.04 34.72
CA ASN A 733 67.74 20.96 34.78
C ASN A 733 68.24 20.30 36.07
N SER A 734 69.51 20.11 36.24
CA SER A 734 70.13 19.33 37.30
C SER A 734 69.75 19.78 38.74
N ASN A 735 69.42 21.04 38.96
CA ASN A 735 69.05 21.63 40.24
C ASN A 735 67.47 21.75 40.41
N ASP A 736 66.76 21.37 39.44
CA ASP A 736 65.31 21.50 39.46
C ASP A 736 64.65 20.22 40.07
N LYS A 737 63.57 20.42 40.79
CA LYS A 737 62.70 19.34 41.22
C LYS A 737 61.66 19.11 40.08
N PRO A 738 61.70 17.94 39.40
CA PRO A 738 60.70 17.68 38.36
C PRO A 738 59.34 17.46 39.00
N ILE A 739 58.27 17.97 38.34
CA ILE A 739 56.89 17.71 38.71
C ILE A 739 56.32 16.47 38.04
N GLY A 740 56.91 16.07 36.92
CA GLY A 740 56.43 14.95 36.11
C GLY A 740 57.26 14.79 34.83
N VAL A 741 56.71 13.96 33.95
CA VAL A 741 57.27 13.65 32.64
C VAL A 741 56.21 13.90 31.55
N ILE A 742 56.61 14.48 30.40
CA ILE A 742 55.67 14.60 29.27
C ILE A 742 55.25 13.23 28.83
N SER A 743 53.95 12.95 28.99
CA SER A 743 53.33 11.65 28.70
C SER A 743 52.59 11.60 27.37
N GLY A 744 52.88 10.58 26.59
CA GLY A 744 52.08 10.23 25.39
C GLY A 744 51.11 9.06 25.62
N THR A 745 51.03 8.54 26.85
CA THR A 745 50.29 7.30 27.17
C THR A 745 49.39 7.42 28.42
N ALA A 746 49.04 8.65 28.81
CA ALA A 746 48.27 8.91 30.00
C ALA A 746 46.91 8.18 29.99
N GLY A 747 46.59 7.48 31.07
CA GLY A 747 45.30 6.81 31.25
C GLY A 747 44.16 7.73 31.69
N VAL A 748 44.52 8.84 32.39
CA VAL A 748 43.58 9.92 32.76
C VAL A 748 44.30 11.25 32.55
N ILE A 749 43.65 12.13 31.80
CA ILE A 749 44.18 13.49 31.53
C ILE A 749 43.20 14.50 32.19
N LEU A 750 43.74 15.37 33.02
CA LEU A 750 43.00 16.47 33.64
C LEU A 750 43.26 17.78 32.88
N GLY A 751 42.36 18.70 33.05
CA GLY A 751 42.50 20.04 32.48
C GLY A 751 42.19 20.18 30.98
N ASP A 752 41.75 19.14 30.27
CA ASP A 752 41.22 19.24 28.91
C ASP A 752 39.73 19.59 28.95
N GLN A 753 39.46 20.87 29.03
CA GLN A 753 38.07 21.35 29.10
C GLN A 753 37.62 21.80 27.71
N MET A 754 36.71 21.04 27.09
CA MET A 754 36.12 21.40 25.80
C MET A 754 35.39 22.76 25.86
N PHE A 755 35.56 23.58 24.85
CA PHE A 755 34.96 24.92 24.73
C PHE A 755 35.29 25.84 25.91
N HIS A 756 36.45 25.65 26.56
CA HIS A 756 36.94 26.57 27.58
C HIS A 756 37.50 27.85 26.95
N HIS A 757 36.77 28.94 27.10
CA HIS A 757 37.24 30.27 26.78
C HIS A 757 37.76 30.91 28.04
N LYS A 758 39.02 31.29 28.05
CA LYS A 758 39.64 31.97 29.19
C LYS A 758 38.87 33.23 29.54
N ASP A 759 38.56 33.40 30.83
CA ASP A 759 37.94 34.55 31.46
C ASP A 759 36.49 34.87 30.93
N LYS A 760 35.87 33.94 30.22
CA LYS A 760 34.49 34.08 29.69
C LYS A 760 33.44 34.23 30.80
N TYR A 761 33.66 33.59 31.94
CA TYR A 761 32.74 33.61 33.08
C TYR A 761 33.42 34.11 34.32
N LEU A 762 32.68 34.84 35.15
CA LEU A 762 33.16 35.30 36.44
C LEU A 762 33.46 34.12 37.35
N LYS A 763 34.54 34.22 38.14
CA LYS A 763 34.96 33.24 39.14
C LYS A 763 35.20 33.92 40.49
N ASP A 764 35.04 33.15 41.55
CA ASP A 764 35.48 33.58 42.89
C ASP A 764 37.00 33.50 43.03
N GLU A 765 37.51 33.91 44.23
CA GLU A 765 38.94 33.89 44.58
C GLU A 765 39.54 32.45 44.55
N PHE A 766 38.72 31.42 44.57
CA PHE A 766 39.15 30.00 44.47
C PHE A 766 39.03 29.42 43.07
N GLY A 767 38.58 30.24 42.07
CA GLY A 767 38.45 29.80 40.69
C GLY A 767 37.13 29.06 40.37
N VAL A 768 36.19 29.06 41.27
CA VAL A 768 34.83 28.48 41.07
C VAL A 768 34.02 29.46 40.23
N THR A 769 33.41 28.94 39.15
CA THR A 769 32.55 29.75 38.31
C THR A 769 31.32 30.19 39.08
N LEU A 770 31.04 31.51 39.11
CA LEU A 770 29.86 32.09 39.70
C LEU A 770 28.63 31.81 38.81
N THR A 771 27.52 31.46 39.46
CA THR A 771 26.24 31.17 38.76
C THR A 771 25.15 32.13 39.26
N GLU A 772 24.16 32.38 38.41
CA GLU A 772 22.92 33.05 38.74
C GLU A 772 21.73 32.18 38.36
N THR A 773 20.68 32.25 39.17
CA THR A 773 19.42 31.55 38.88
C THR A 773 18.62 32.40 37.90
N ARG A 774 18.36 31.91 36.71
CA ARG A 774 17.44 32.51 35.77
C ARG A 774 16.14 31.76 35.70
N VAL A 775 15.03 32.46 35.88
CA VAL A 775 13.69 31.90 35.71
C VAL A 775 13.28 32.08 34.24
N LYS A 776 12.99 30.99 33.56
CA LYS A 776 12.40 30.99 32.22
C LYS A 776 10.92 30.71 32.35
N GLU A 777 10.10 31.62 31.84
CA GLU A 777 8.66 31.53 31.76
C GLU A 777 8.25 31.18 30.34
N TRP A 778 7.32 30.24 30.18
CA TRP A 778 6.68 29.95 28.88
C TRP A 778 5.26 29.43 29.10
N TYR A 779 4.41 29.63 28.13
CA TYR A 779 3.08 29.04 28.15
C TYR A 779 3.12 27.66 27.52
N ASN A 780 2.53 26.64 28.18
CA ASN A 780 2.37 25.32 27.62
C ASN A 780 1.27 25.33 26.55
N GLU A 781 1.06 24.20 25.89
CA GLU A 781 0.07 24.04 24.82
C GLU A 781 -1.39 24.24 25.29
N ASN A 782 -1.63 24.23 26.61
CA ASN A 782 -2.93 24.48 27.24
C ASN A 782 -3.11 25.97 27.63
N GLY A 783 -2.11 26.83 27.39
CA GLY A 783 -2.13 28.23 27.78
C GLY A 783 -1.79 28.46 29.27
N GLU A 784 -1.26 27.50 29.99
CA GLU A 784 -0.85 27.62 31.37
C GLU A 784 0.59 28.15 31.46
N LEU A 785 0.85 29.11 32.34
CA LEU A 785 2.19 29.63 32.60
C LEU A 785 3.04 28.57 33.30
N CYS A 786 4.13 28.18 32.66
CA CYS A 786 5.13 27.29 33.23
C CYS A 786 6.41 28.06 33.53
N THR A 787 7.05 27.77 34.63
CA THR A 787 8.33 28.33 35.02
C THR A 787 9.38 27.24 35.17
N SER A 788 10.63 27.52 34.81
CA SER A 788 11.77 26.68 35.16
C SER A 788 12.93 27.54 35.61
N GLU A 789 13.50 27.19 36.73
CA GLU A 789 14.73 27.76 37.21
C GLU A 789 15.93 27.02 36.63
N THR A 790 16.90 27.78 36.14
CA THR A 790 18.14 27.23 35.61
C THR A 790 19.30 28.04 36.12
N GLU A 791 20.27 27.42 36.75
CA GLU A 791 21.54 28.07 37.11
C GLU A 791 22.41 28.22 35.85
N LEU A 792 22.79 29.45 35.55
CA LEU A 792 23.66 29.77 34.43
C LEU A 792 24.94 30.45 34.91
N PRO A 793 26.07 30.16 34.32
CA PRO A 793 27.31 30.88 34.61
C PRO A 793 27.16 32.39 34.33
N ILE A 794 27.64 33.24 35.25
CA ILE A 794 27.60 34.68 35.06
C ILE A 794 28.67 35.08 34.04
N PRO A 795 28.28 35.69 32.88
CA PRO A 795 29.27 36.12 31.88
C PRO A 795 30.19 37.23 32.47
N ASN A 796 31.44 37.18 32.11
CA ASN A 796 32.36 38.27 32.41
C ASN A 796 32.12 39.41 31.41
N PRO A 797 31.77 40.61 31.88
CA PRO A 797 31.52 41.77 31.02
C PRO A 797 32.72 42.24 30.22
N ASP A 798 33.95 41.95 30.71
CA ASP A 798 35.18 42.33 30.04
C ASP A 798 35.71 41.30 29.04
N TRP A 799 34.95 40.19 28.84
CA TRP A 799 35.33 39.18 27.87
C TRP A 799 34.80 39.47 26.48
N GLU A 800 35.69 39.60 25.51
CA GLU A 800 35.37 39.77 24.09
C GLU A 800 35.51 38.41 23.37
N SER A 801 34.50 38.09 22.53
CA SER A 801 34.62 36.90 21.69
C SER A 801 35.61 37.12 20.56
N SER A 802 36.59 36.25 20.39
CA SER A 802 37.43 36.26 19.18
C SER A 802 36.72 35.50 18.06
N ASP A 803 36.86 35.96 16.81
CA ASP A 803 36.37 35.26 15.61
C ASP A 803 37.21 34.04 15.22
N GLU A 804 38.26 33.73 15.99
CA GLU A 804 39.11 32.59 15.76
C GLU A 804 38.42 31.27 16.11
N LYS A 805 38.60 30.25 15.24
CA LYS A 805 38.14 28.90 15.49
C LYS A 805 38.71 28.39 16.83
N TYR A 806 37.82 27.99 17.73
CA TYR A 806 38.21 27.36 18.98
C TYR A 806 39.09 26.13 18.72
N LEU A 807 40.28 26.08 19.33
CA LEU A 807 41.17 24.92 19.39
C LEU A 807 41.25 24.38 20.83
N SER A 808 41.11 23.07 20.96
CA SER A 808 41.27 22.39 22.26
C SER A 808 42.73 22.50 22.74
N ARG A 809 42.99 22.24 24.03
CA ARG A 809 44.36 22.21 24.54
C ARG A 809 45.21 21.18 23.82
N SER A 810 44.63 20.05 23.40
CA SER A 810 45.31 19.01 22.63
C SER A 810 45.73 19.43 21.21
N GLU A 811 45.12 20.48 20.65
CA GLU A 811 45.44 20.99 19.30
C GLU A 811 46.39 22.20 19.33
N ARG A 812 46.82 22.67 20.53
CA ARG A 812 47.64 23.84 20.70
C ARG A 812 49.06 23.43 21.21
N PRO A 813 50.15 23.84 20.51
CA PRO A 813 51.49 23.34 20.82
C PRO A 813 52.06 23.77 22.16
N GLU A 814 51.51 24.86 22.76
CA GLU A 814 51.98 25.31 24.09
C GLU A 814 51.47 24.42 25.23
N TRP A 815 50.36 23.62 24.98
CA TRP A 815 49.81 22.75 26.00
C TRP A 815 50.36 21.33 25.92
N ASN A 816 50.92 20.89 27.03
CA ASN A 816 51.62 19.61 27.12
C ASN A 816 51.03 18.74 28.23
N VAL A 817 50.85 17.44 27.97
CA VAL A 817 50.33 16.46 28.94
C VAL A 817 51.49 16.00 29.82
N VAL A 818 51.46 16.34 31.12
CA VAL A 818 52.49 15.96 32.11
C VAL A 818 51.93 14.82 32.98
N GLY A 819 52.56 13.65 32.94
CA GLY A 819 52.31 12.53 33.83
C GLY A 819 52.84 12.86 35.23
N LEU A 820 51.90 13.05 36.16
CA LEU A 820 52.19 13.50 37.54
C LEU A 820 52.30 12.35 38.54
N VAL A 821 51.58 11.25 38.29
CA VAL A 821 51.58 10.05 39.13
C VAL A 821 51.41 8.81 38.28
N GLY A 822 52.19 7.77 38.50
CA GLY A 822 52.07 6.50 37.78
C GLY A 822 53.32 6.10 37.03
N GLN A 823 53.18 5.23 36.03
CA GLN A 823 54.27 4.72 35.23
C GLN A 823 54.33 5.48 33.90
N VAL A 824 55.48 6.18 33.66
CA VAL A 824 55.63 7.06 32.51
C VAL A 824 56.92 6.73 31.72
N PHE A 825 56.79 6.74 30.38
CA PHE A 825 57.98 6.61 29.51
C PHE A 825 58.81 7.86 29.56
N THR A 826 60.10 7.70 29.94
CA THR A 826 60.99 8.81 30.20
C THR A 826 62.29 8.65 29.39
N ARG A 827 62.82 9.75 28.84
CA ARG A 827 64.15 9.78 28.22
C ARG A 827 65.22 9.65 29.28
N ILE A 828 66.21 8.78 29.07
CA ILE A 828 67.30 8.51 29.95
C ILE A 828 68.66 8.63 29.19
N ASP A 829 69.75 8.92 29.91
CA ASP A 829 71.11 8.85 29.38
C ASP A 829 71.74 7.46 29.56
N GLU A 830 73.00 7.33 29.10
CA GLU A 830 73.73 6.08 29.14
C GLU A 830 74.09 5.60 30.57
N THR A 831 73.98 6.44 31.59
CA THR A 831 74.35 6.11 32.97
C THR A 831 73.31 5.32 33.69
N VAL A 832 72.06 5.28 33.15
CA VAL A 832 70.86 4.74 33.86
C VAL A 832 70.74 3.25 33.67
N SER A 833 70.45 2.55 34.71
CA SER A 833 70.12 1.10 34.74
C SER A 833 68.80 0.85 35.48
N VAL A 834 68.22 -0.35 35.25
CA VAL A 834 66.97 -0.78 35.97
C VAL A 834 67.21 -0.74 37.47
N ASN A 835 66.20 -0.28 38.21
CA ASN A 835 66.20 -0.01 39.65
C ASN A 835 66.96 1.25 40.12
N ASP A 836 67.66 1.99 39.25
CA ASP A 836 68.23 3.27 39.60
C ASP A 836 67.16 4.33 39.85
N TYR A 837 67.51 5.37 40.60
CA TYR A 837 66.78 6.62 40.70
C TYR A 837 67.36 7.59 39.73
N ILE A 838 66.53 8.42 39.13
CA ILE A 838 66.97 9.44 38.17
C ILE A 838 66.64 10.85 38.63
N LYS A 839 67.50 11.78 38.30
CA LYS A 839 67.24 13.22 38.33
C LYS A 839 67.29 13.83 36.93
N PRO A 840 66.71 15.03 36.74
CA PRO A 840 66.75 15.68 35.43
C PRO A 840 68.14 16.26 35.12
N GLN A 841 68.61 16.09 33.87
CA GLN A 841 69.67 16.84 33.27
C GLN A 841 69.25 17.30 31.87
N LYS A 842 68.98 18.59 31.68
CA LYS A 842 68.39 19.13 30.46
C LYS A 842 67.12 18.40 29.98
N GLY A 843 66.26 18.01 30.94
CA GLY A 843 65.02 17.24 30.71
C GLY A 843 65.23 15.76 30.49
N ILE A 844 66.42 15.22 30.46
CA ILE A 844 66.69 13.76 30.35
C ILE A 844 67.08 13.25 31.72
N GLY A 845 66.60 12.03 32.04
CA GLY A 845 66.90 11.36 33.31
C GLY A 845 68.34 10.85 33.33
N THR A 846 69.17 11.28 34.34
CA THR A 846 70.48 10.79 34.60
C THR A 846 70.48 10.07 35.98
N LYS A 847 71.37 9.10 36.10
CA LYS A 847 71.45 8.30 37.35
C LYS A 847 71.86 9.16 38.54
N ASP A 848 71.06 9.11 39.60
CA ASP A 848 71.39 9.64 40.88
C ASP A 848 70.61 8.84 42.01
N ASN A 849 71.30 7.89 42.60
CA ASN A 849 70.61 7.02 43.59
C ASN A 849 70.55 7.71 44.97
N ASN A 850 71.18 8.89 45.16
CA ASN A 850 71.16 9.64 46.42
C ASN A 850 70.03 10.71 46.41
N GLU A 851 69.90 11.47 45.32
CA GLU A 851 69.00 12.63 45.15
C GLU A 851 68.01 12.46 43.99
N GLY A 852 67.92 11.28 43.43
CA GLY A 852 66.96 10.99 42.32
C GLY A 852 65.55 11.01 42.75
N TYR A 853 64.61 11.43 41.84
CA TYR A 853 63.23 11.63 42.11
C TYR A 853 62.38 10.44 41.67
N TYR A 854 62.68 9.80 40.54
CA TYR A 854 61.84 8.75 39.95
C TYR A 854 62.69 7.46 39.79
N ARG A 855 62.07 6.33 40.16
CA ARG A 855 62.68 5.02 40.07
C ARG A 855 62.49 4.40 38.72
N VAL A 856 63.53 3.85 38.14
CA VAL A 856 63.46 3.14 36.82
C VAL A 856 62.95 1.72 37.06
N LEU A 857 61.85 1.38 36.37
CA LEU A 857 61.23 0.07 36.43
C LEU A 857 61.78 -0.85 35.34
N GLU A 858 61.93 -0.32 34.12
CA GLU A 858 62.31 -1.09 32.93
C GLU A 858 63.00 -0.13 31.95
N ILE A 859 64.01 -0.61 31.21
CA ILE A 859 64.56 0.09 30.03
C ILE A 859 63.97 -0.54 28.81
N THR A 860 63.08 0.19 28.13
CA THR A 860 62.36 -0.29 26.93
C THR A 860 63.18 -0.04 25.64
N THR A 861 64.04 0.98 25.64
CA THR A 861 64.94 1.28 24.53
C THR A 861 66.30 1.64 25.08
N PRO A 862 67.38 0.88 24.77
CA PRO A 862 68.75 1.21 25.18
C PRO A 862 69.17 2.61 24.68
N TYR A 863 70.15 3.20 25.38
CA TYR A 863 70.68 4.48 24.97
C TYR A 863 71.24 4.42 23.55
N ASN A 864 70.89 5.41 22.75
CA ASN A 864 71.38 5.55 21.38
C ASN A 864 72.10 6.87 21.24
N THR A 865 73.40 6.79 20.83
CA THR A 865 74.29 7.95 20.73
C THR A 865 73.86 8.97 19.67
N GLU A 866 73.17 8.53 18.58
CA GLU A 866 72.65 9.41 17.52
C GLU A 866 71.49 10.22 18.00
N LYS A 867 70.59 9.57 18.79
CA LYS A 867 69.42 10.20 19.39
C LYS A 867 69.72 11.00 20.64
N GLY A 868 70.82 10.70 21.31
CA GLY A 868 71.20 11.29 22.57
C GLY A 868 70.40 10.90 23.81
N TYR A 869 69.60 9.81 23.70
CA TYR A 869 68.79 9.28 24.79
C TYR A 869 68.33 7.80 24.57
N GLY A 870 68.12 7.09 25.64
CA GLY A 870 67.37 5.87 25.70
C GLY A 870 65.97 6.13 26.28
N VAL A 871 65.12 5.08 26.40
CA VAL A 871 63.77 5.21 27.00
C VAL A 871 63.61 4.18 28.10
N ALA A 872 63.19 4.65 29.26
CA ALA A 872 62.83 3.82 30.38
C ALA A 872 61.39 4.10 30.87
N VAL A 873 60.74 3.12 31.48
CA VAL A 873 59.53 3.32 32.26
C VAL A 873 59.95 3.68 33.68
N VAL A 874 59.47 4.82 34.17
CA VAL A 874 59.76 5.28 35.52
C VAL A 874 58.48 5.39 36.36
N LEU A 875 58.60 5.21 37.67
CA LEU A 875 57.50 5.46 38.60
C LEU A 875 57.60 6.90 39.10
N VAL A 876 56.64 7.70 38.63
CA VAL A 876 56.40 9.07 39.10
C VAL A 876 55.46 8.98 40.31
N LYS A 877 55.85 9.61 41.44
CA LYS A 877 55.09 9.57 42.71
C LYS A 877 54.68 10.97 43.12
#